data_c32152ba9a94161458e5da902eb97ba1
#
_entry.id   c32152ba9a94161458e5da902eb97ba1
#
_cell.length_a   1.000
_cell.length_b   1.000
_cell.length_c   1.000
_cell.angle_alpha   90.00
_cell.angle_beta   90.00
_cell.angle_gamma   90.00
#
_symmetry.space_group_name_H-M   'P 1'
#
loop_
_entity.id
_entity.type
_entity.pdbx_description
1 polymer ?
#
loop_
_entity_poly.entity_id
_entity_poly.type
_entity_poly.pdbx_seq_one_letter_code
_entity_poly.pdbx_strand_id
1 'polypeptide(L)'
;MLRSFGCLCYAHIRPRNKDKFTSRSRKCVFIGYPHGKKAWRVYDLETGKIFASRDVRFHEDIYPYATATQSNVPLPPPTPPMVNDDWFLPISTQVDSTNVDSSSSSSPAQSGSIDQPPRSIDQSPSTSTNPVPEEIGSIVPSSSPSRSIDRSTSDLSASDTTELLSTGESSTPSSPGLPELLGKGCREKKKSVLLKDFVTNTTSKKKTASHNIHSPSQVLPSGLPTSLSADSVSGKTLYPLSDFLTNSGYSANHIAFMAAILDSNEPKHFKDAILIKEWCEAMSKEIDALEANHTWDITDLPHGKKAISSKWVYKLKYNSDGTLERHKARLVVMGNHQKEGVDFKETFAPVAKLTTVRTILAVAAAKDWEVHQMDVHNAFLHGDLEEEVYMRLPPGFKCSDPSKVCRLRKSLYGLKQAPRCWFSKLSTALRNIGFTQSYEDYSLFSLKNGDTIIHVLVYVDDLIVAGNNLDAIDRFKSQLHKCFHMKDLGKLKYFLGLEVSRGPDGFCLSQRKYALDIVKETGLLGCKPSAVPIALNHKLASITGPVFTNPEQYRRLVGRFIYLTITRPDLSYAVHILSQFMQAPLVAHWEAALRLVRYLKGSPAQGIFLRSDSSLIINAYCDSDYNACPLTRRSLSAYVVYLGDSPISWKTKKQDTVSYSSAEAEYRAMAYTLKELKWLKALLKDLGVHHSSPMKLHCDSEAAIHIAANPVFHERTKHIESDCHKVRDAVLDKLITTEHIYTEDQVADLLTKSLPRPTFERLLSTLGVTDYVPST
;
A
#
# COMPACT_ATOMS: atom_id res chain seq x y z
N MET A 1 -16.93 -9.71 -1.54
CA MET A 1 -17.98 -10.76 -1.65
C MET A 1 -19.13 -10.36 -0.78
N LEU A 2 -20.30 -10.19 -1.35
CA LEU A 2 -21.55 -10.04 -0.61
C LEU A 2 -21.87 -11.38 0.07
N ARG A 3 -22.44 -11.35 1.26
CA ARG A 3 -22.84 -12.53 2.03
C ARG A 3 -24.33 -12.47 2.29
N SER A 4 -24.98 -13.63 2.37
CA SER A 4 -26.43 -13.73 2.58
C SER A 4 -26.79 -13.23 3.98
N PHE A 5 -27.59 -12.17 4.05
CA PHE A 5 -28.07 -11.59 5.32
C PHE A 5 -28.91 -12.61 6.08
N GLY A 6 -28.72 -12.70 7.40
CA GLY A 6 -29.44 -13.65 8.25
C GLY A 6 -28.83 -15.05 8.31
N CYS A 7 -27.79 -15.38 7.51
CA CYS A 7 -27.18 -16.70 7.54
C CYS A 7 -26.38 -16.95 8.84
N LEU A 8 -26.25 -18.23 9.20
CA LEU A 8 -25.40 -18.65 10.29
C LEU A 8 -23.94 -18.35 9.99
N CYS A 9 -23.21 -17.86 10.99
CA CYS A 9 -21.78 -17.68 10.89
C CYS A 9 -21.07 -17.93 12.23
N TYR A 10 -19.79 -18.22 12.15
CA TYR A 10 -18.92 -18.39 13.32
C TYR A 10 -17.87 -17.30 13.32
N ALA A 11 -17.93 -16.40 14.30
CA ALA A 11 -16.95 -15.34 14.47
C ALA A 11 -15.84 -15.80 15.42
N HIS A 12 -14.57 -15.65 14.99
CA HIS A 12 -13.43 -15.99 15.82
C HIS A 12 -13.24 -14.94 16.92
N ILE A 13 -13.05 -15.41 18.16
CA ILE A 13 -12.82 -14.58 19.33
C ILE A 13 -11.44 -14.89 19.87
N ARG A 14 -10.65 -13.85 20.08
CA ARG A 14 -9.39 -13.97 20.83
C ARG A 14 -9.75 -14.04 22.32
N PRO A 15 -9.53 -15.17 22.99
CA PRO A 15 -9.85 -15.29 24.41
C PRO A 15 -9.01 -14.29 25.21
N ARG A 16 -9.68 -13.47 26.00
CA ARG A 16 -9.01 -12.54 26.94
C ARG A 16 -8.32 -13.27 28.10
N ASN A 17 -8.81 -14.47 28.47
CA ASN A 17 -8.24 -15.35 29.48
C ASN A 17 -7.60 -16.56 28.81
N LYS A 18 -6.44 -16.97 29.32
CA LYS A 18 -5.61 -18.07 28.78
C LYS A 18 -6.19 -19.48 29.04
N ASP A 19 -7.48 -19.62 29.14
CA ASP A 19 -8.09 -20.94 29.31
C ASP A 19 -8.05 -21.69 27.96
N LYS A 20 -7.39 -22.85 27.95
CA LYS A 20 -7.15 -23.64 26.75
C LYS A 20 -8.40 -24.35 26.23
N PHE A 21 -9.43 -24.45 27.03
CA PHE A 21 -10.67 -25.21 26.76
C PHE A 21 -11.85 -24.34 26.35
N THR A 22 -11.74 -23.03 26.40
CA THR A 22 -12.80 -22.11 25.97
C THR A 22 -12.94 -22.14 24.45
N SER A 23 -14.17 -22.16 23.94
CA SER A 23 -14.48 -22.11 22.52
C SER A 23 -13.81 -20.89 21.86
N ARG A 24 -13.09 -21.13 20.76
CA ARG A 24 -12.38 -20.09 19.98
C ARG A 24 -13.28 -19.38 18.97
N SER A 25 -14.53 -19.81 18.83
CA SER A 25 -15.49 -19.19 17.92
C SER A 25 -16.86 -19.10 18.60
N ARG A 26 -17.63 -18.07 18.25
CA ARG A 26 -19.02 -17.89 18.67
C ARG A 26 -19.97 -18.12 17.52
N LYS A 27 -21.09 -18.75 17.82
CA LYS A 27 -22.18 -18.96 16.88
C LYS A 27 -22.96 -17.65 16.74
N CYS A 28 -22.97 -17.09 15.55
CA CYS A 28 -23.53 -15.77 15.26
C CYS A 28 -24.43 -15.81 14.03
N VAL A 29 -25.24 -14.76 13.86
CA VAL A 29 -25.97 -14.49 12.63
C VAL A 29 -25.37 -13.28 11.95
N PHE A 30 -25.20 -13.35 10.64
CA PHE A 30 -24.72 -12.22 9.87
C PHE A 30 -25.80 -11.16 9.68
N ILE A 31 -25.52 -9.93 10.11
CA ILE A 31 -26.46 -8.82 10.08
C ILE A 31 -25.95 -7.60 9.29
N GLY A 32 -24.99 -7.82 8.39
CA GLY A 32 -24.53 -6.79 7.46
C GLY A 32 -23.10 -6.36 7.64
N TYR A 33 -22.78 -5.19 7.13
CA TYR A 33 -21.44 -4.61 7.07
C TYR A 33 -21.38 -3.36 7.95
N PRO A 34 -20.38 -3.21 8.82
CA PRO A 34 -20.20 -1.97 9.57
C PRO A 34 -19.70 -0.88 8.62
N HIS A 35 -20.21 0.33 8.77
CA HIS A 35 -19.81 1.48 7.98
C HIS A 35 -18.30 1.78 8.20
N GLY A 36 -17.55 1.99 7.11
CA GLY A 36 -16.13 2.39 7.16
C GLY A 36 -15.15 1.31 7.64
N LYS A 37 -15.54 0.03 7.77
CA LYS A 37 -14.66 -1.04 8.25
C LYS A 37 -14.71 -2.27 7.35
N LYS A 38 -13.56 -2.83 7.00
CA LYS A 38 -13.47 -4.17 6.36
C LYS A 38 -13.71 -5.25 7.41
N ALA A 39 -14.98 -5.45 7.79
CA ALA A 39 -15.40 -6.43 8.78
C ALA A 39 -16.83 -6.87 8.46
N TRP A 40 -17.32 -7.85 9.22
CA TRP A 40 -18.67 -8.37 9.16
C TRP A 40 -19.39 -7.98 10.44
N ARG A 41 -20.57 -7.43 10.35
CA ARG A 41 -21.43 -7.14 11.51
C ARG A 41 -22.21 -8.40 11.84
N VAL A 42 -22.04 -8.93 13.04
CA VAL A 42 -22.62 -10.21 13.44
C VAL A 42 -23.35 -10.07 14.77
N TYR A 43 -24.44 -10.83 14.91
CA TYR A 43 -25.23 -10.95 16.13
C TYR A 43 -24.89 -12.28 16.81
N ASP A 44 -24.42 -12.22 18.03
CA ASP A 44 -24.04 -13.40 18.84
C ASP A 44 -25.29 -14.06 19.40
N LEU A 45 -25.52 -15.33 19.04
CA LEU A 45 -26.70 -16.08 19.44
C LEU A 45 -26.72 -16.46 20.93
N GLU A 46 -25.56 -16.48 21.61
CA GLU A 46 -25.46 -16.83 23.03
C GLU A 46 -25.60 -15.60 23.93
N THR A 47 -25.02 -14.47 23.55
CA THR A 47 -24.95 -13.27 24.38
C THR A 47 -25.90 -12.16 23.96
N GLY A 48 -26.59 -12.28 22.81
CA GLY A 48 -27.48 -11.25 22.27
C GLY A 48 -26.77 -9.97 21.83
N LYS A 49 -25.42 -9.95 21.75
CA LYS A 49 -24.63 -8.76 21.46
C LYS A 49 -24.26 -8.66 19.99
N ILE A 50 -24.35 -7.44 19.46
CA ILE A 50 -23.88 -7.13 18.11
C ILE A 50 -22.43 -6.67 18.20
N PHE A 51 -21.56 -7.23 17.33
CA PHE A 51 -20.17 -6.78 17.20
C PHE A 51 -19.66 -6.94 15.77
N ALA A 52 -18.49 -6.37 15.48
CA ALA A 52 -17.84 -6.50 14.18
C ALA A 52 -16.63 -7.44 14.30
N SER A 53 -16.51 -8.40 13.37
CA SER A 53 -15.36 -9.32 13.29
C SER A 53 -14.83 -9.40 11.87
N ARG A 54 -13.51 -9.56 11.72
CA ARG A 54 -12.85 -9.80 10.42
C ARG A 54 -12.72 -11.28 10.10
N ASP A 55 -12.66 -12.10 11.13
CA ASP A 55 -12.47 -13.54 11.03
C ASP A 55 -13.80 -14.23 11.26
N VAL A 56 -14.58 -14.41 10.19
CA VAL A 56 -15.91 -15.00 10.23
C VAL A 56 -15.99 -16.11 9.18
N ARG A 57 -16.43 -17.31 9.59
CA ARG A 57 -16.77 -18.41 8.70
C ARG A 57 -18.27 -18.46 8.50
N PHE A 58 -18.75 -18.37 7.27
CA PHE A 58 -20.16 -18.35 6.91
C PHE A 58 -20.67 -19.75 6.52
N HIS A 59 -21.92 -20.00 6.88
CA HIS A 59 -22.75 -21.12 6.45
C HIS A 59 -24.01 -20.52 5.85
N GLU A 60 -23.95 -20.17 4.56
CA GLU A 60 -24.96 -19.39 3.86
C GLU A 60 -26.22 -20.20 3.52
N ASP A 61 -26.18 -21.50 3.70
CA ASP A 61 -27.25 -22.47 3.59
C ASP A 61 -28.09 -22.64 4.88
N ILE A 62 -27.66 -22.07 6.01
CA ILE A 62 -28.30 -22.20 7.30
C ILE A 62 -28.76 -20.84 7.81
N TYR A 63 -30.08 -20.76 8.12
CA TYR A 63 -30.70 -19.55 8.65
C TYR A 63 -31.33 -19.83 10.02
N PRO A 64 -30.67 -19.47 11.13
CA PRO A 64 -31.10 -19.84 12.48
C PRO A 64 -32.50 -19.37 12.87
N TYR A 65 -33.00 -18.31 12.23
CA TYR A 65 -34.35 -17.78 12.48
C TYR A 65 -35.39 -18.22 11.42
N ALA A 66 -35.03 -18.97 10.39
CA ALA A 66 -35.98 -19.44 9.38
C ALA A 66 -36.94 -20.53 9.93
N THR A 67 -36.54 -21.23 11.00
CA THR A 67 -37.33 -22.30 11.63
C THR A 67 -38.24 -21.84 12.79
N ALA A 68 -38.27 -20.53 13.13
CA ALA A 68 -39.02 -19.98 14.24
C ALA A 68 -40.49 -19.70 13.93
N THR A 69 -41.05 -20.15 12.81
CA THR A 69 -42.45 -19.87 12.40
C THR A 69 -43.47 -20.88 12.89
N GLN A 70 -43.20 -21.63 13.95
CA GLN A 70 -44.18 -22.53 14.59
C GLN A 70 -44.22 -22.43 16.13
N SER A 71 -44.06 -21.26 16.70
CA SER A 71 -44.52 -21.03 18.08
C SER A 71 -45.10 -19.63 18.17
N ASN A 72 -46.43 -19.57 18.42
CA ASN A 72 -47.21 -18.37 18.69
C ASN A 72 -46.69 -17.67 19.96
N VAL A 73 -45.65 -16.87 19.82
CA VAL A 73 -45.31 -15.83 20.82
C VAL A 73 -45.30 -14.52 20.04
N PRO A 74 -46.13 -13.51 20.43
CA PRO A 74 -46.11 -12.23 19.76
C PRO A 74 -44.70 -11.61 19.92
N LEU A 75 -44.07 -11.32 18.79
CA LEU A 75 -42.85 -10.51 18.80
C LEU A 75 -43.19 -9.14 19.39
N PRO A 76 -42.38 -8.60 20.30
CA PRO A 76 -42.49 -7.19 20.66
C PRO A 76 -42.30 -6.36 19.38
N PRO A 77 -43.04 -5.24 19.22
CA PRO A 77 -42.91 -4.39 18.04
C PRO A 77 -41.43 -3.99 17.87
N PRO A 78 -40.95 -3.89 16.64
CA PRO A 78 -39.59 -3.44 16.42
C PRO A 78 -39.46 -2.05 17.03
N THR A 79 -38.66 -1.92 18.06
CA THR A 79 -38.19 -0.62 18.52
C THR A 79 -37.54 0.07 17.35
N PRO A 80 -37.96 1.30 17.02
CA PRO A 80 -37.28 2.06 15.98
C PRO A 80 -35.78 2.14 16.32
N PRO A 81 -34.88 2.16 15.34
CA PRO A 81 -33.48 2.32 15.63
C PRO A 81 -33.33 3.59 16.47
N MET A 82 -32.82 3.44 17.67
CA MET A 82 -32.33 4.58 18.45
C MET A 82 -31.26 5.23 17.65
N VAL A 83 -31.63 6.20 16.88
CA VAL A 83 -30.72 7.21 16.33
C VAL A 83 -30.31 7.99 17.58
N ASN A 84 -29.12 7.74 18.07
CA ASN A 84 -28.48 8.64 19.01
C ASN A 84 -28.14 9.93 18.24
N ASP A 85 -29.08 10.88 18.25
CA ASP A 85 -28.92 12.23 17.72
C ASP A 85 -28.07 13.14 18.64
N ASP A 86 -27.38 12.56 19.62
CA ASP A 86 -26.55 13.30 20.60
C ASP A 86 -25.17 13.79 20.05
N TRP A 87 -25.02 13.87 18.73
CA TRP A 87 -23.77 14.41 18.14
C TRP A 87 -23.94 15.75 17.43
N PHE A 88 -25.13 16.39 17.52
CA PHE A 88 -25.36 17.73 17.01
C PHE A 88 -25.65 18.73 18.14
N LEU A 89 -24.60 19.18 18.81
CA LEU A 89 -24.66 20.44 19.53
C LEU A 89 -24.10 21.54 18.62
N PRO A 90 -24.88 22.56 18.29
CA PRO A 90 -24.38 23.73 17.56
C PRO A 90 -23.40 24.47 18.47
N ILE A 91 -22.22 24.81 17.91
CA ILE A 91 -21.29 25.74 18.54
C ILE A 91 -21.99 27.09 18.63
N SER A 92 -22.48 27.44 19.82
CA SER A 92 -22.98 28.78 20.11
C SER A 92 -21.78 29.72 20.16
N THR A 93 -21.66 30.58 19.18
CA THR A 93 -20.88 31.82 19.28
C THR A 93 -21.60 32.71 20.28
N GLN A 94 -21.09 32.83 21.50
CA GLN A 94 -21.41 33.94 22.38
C GLN A 94 -20.76 35.19 21.82
N VAL A 95 -21.59 36.11 21.37
CA VAL A 95 -21.25 37.53 21.27
C VAL A 95 -22.06 38.23 22.38
N ASP A 96 -21.33 38.74 23.35
CA ASP A 96 -21.86 39.65 24.34
C ASP A 96 -22.34 40.92 23.64
N SER A 97 -23.62 41.26 23.88
CA SER A 97 -24.06 42.64 23.85
C SER A 97 -25.28 42.86 24.75
N THR A 98 -25.08 43.76 25.65
CA THR A 98 -25.91 44.34 26.69
C THR A 98 -27.28 44.83 26.24
N ASN A 99 -28.29 44.57 27.08
CA ASN A 99 -29.47 45.34 27.45
C ASN A 99 -30.13 46.31 26.46
N VAL A 100 -31.45 46.16 26.25
CA VAL A 100 -32.49 47.09 26.68
C VAL A 100 -33.90 46.46 26.52
N ASP A 101 -34.76 46.76 27.52
CA ASP A 101 -36.15 46.33 27.75
C ASP A 101 -37.17 46.68 26.65
N SER A 102 -38.21 45.90 26.56
CA SER A 102 -39.62 46.20 26.86
C SER A 102 -40.63 45.68 25.86
N SER A 103 -41.49 44.84 26.40
CA SER A 103 -42.97 44.78 26.32
C SER A 103 -43.73 44.53 25.02
N SER A 104 -44.58 43.54 25.20
CA SER A 104 -46.02 43.43 24.84
C SER A 104 -46.45 42.88 23.48
N SER A 105 -47.01 41.72 23.54
CA SER A 105 -48.40 41.35 23.30
C SER A 105 -48.91 41.03 21.89
N SER A 106 -49.57 39.87 21.86
CA SER A 106 -50.79 39.51 21.10
C SER A 106 -50.66 38.85 19.74
N SER A 107 -50.94 37.55 19.73
CA SER A 107 -51.66 36.84 18.63
C SER A 107 -53.10 37.42 18.47
N PRO A 108 -53.93 37.08 17.46
CA PRO A 108 -54.07 35.81 16.72
C PRO A 108 -54.59 35.88 15.27
N ALA A 109 -54.54 34.72 14.61
CA ALA A 109 -55.61 34.08 13.82
C ALA A 109 -55.85 34.40 12.32
N GLN A 110 -55.91 33.30 11.60
CA GLN A 110 -56.90 32.82 10.61
C GLN A 110 -56.72 33.13 9.11
N SER A 111 -56.58 32.05 8.37
CA SER A 111 -57.53 31.39 7.43
C SER A 111 -57.41 31.70 5.94
N GLY A 112 -57.57 30.64 5.16
CA GLY A 112 -58.16 30.58 3.83
C GLY A 112 -57.15 30.10 2.76
N SER A 113 -57.11 28.91 2.31
CA SER A 113 -57.93 27.97 1.54
C SER A 113 -57.93 28.21 0.02
N ILE A 114 -57.65 27.10 -0.69
CA ILE A 114 -58.17 26.66 -1.98
C ILE A 114 -57.53 27.31 -3.24
N ASP A 115 -56.87 26.57 -4.18
CA ASP A 115 -57.47 25.70 -5.18
C ASP A 115 -56.40 25.04 -6.10
N GLN A 116 -56.70 23.77 -6.40
CA GLN A 116 -56.13 23.02 -7.55
C GLN A 116 -57.17 22.98 -8.66
N PRO A 117 -56.91 22.27 -9.80
CA PRO A 117 -56.16 22.51 -11.05
C PRO A 117 -57.10 22.74 -12.25
N PRO A 118 -56.74 22.70 -13.53
CA PRO A 118 -57.03 21.52 -14.31
C PRO A 118 -56.09 21.17 -15.49
N ARG A 119 -56.34 19.97 -15.91
CA ARG A 119 -55.82 19.14 -17.01
C ARG A 119 -56.14 19.64 -18.44
N SER A 120 -55.36 19.01 -19.36
CA SER A 120 -55.72 18.33 -20.62
C SER A 120 -55.39 19.06 -21.96
N ILE A 121 -54.85 18.29 -22.79
CA ILE A 121 -55.23 17.53 -23.98
C ILE A 121 -54.57 17.99 -25.28
N ASP A 122 -53.91 16.99 -25.90
CA ASP A 122 -53.89 16.55 -27.32
C ASP A 122 -53.25 17.39 -28.42
N GLN A 123 -52.44 16.86 -29.22
CA GLN A 123 -52.59 16.04 -30.46
C GLN A 123 -51.33 16.06 -31.32
N SER A 124 -50.89 14.90 -31.73
CA SER A 124 -50.16 14.65 -33.00
C SER A 124 -51.10 14.85 -34.20
N PRO A 125 -50.70 14.79 -35.48
CA PRO A 125 -49.79 13.82 -36.10
C PRO A 125 -49.07 14.25 -37.41
N SER A 126 -48.37 13.28 -37.97
CA SER A 126 -48.17 12.87 -39.38
C SER A 126 -46.95 13.35 -40.16
N THR A 127 -46.25 12.34 -40.55
CA THR A 127 -45.95 11.71 -41.88
C THR A 127 -44.96 12.42 -42.78
N SER A 128 -44.02 11.77 -43.28
CA SER A 128 -43.72 10.78 -44.34
C SER A 128 -42.35 11.12 -44.92
N THR A 129 -41.50 10.31 -45.40
CA THR A 129 -41.46 9.16 -46.29
C THR A 129 -40.02 8.75 -46.53
N ASN A 130 -39.80 7.46 -46.56
CA ASN A 130 -38.65 6.82 -47.23
C ASN A 130 -38.69 7.02 -48.75
N PRO A 131 -37.59 6.74 -49.54
CA PRO A 131 -37.31 5.37 -49.92
C PRO A 131 -35.84 4.96 -50.10
N VAL A 132 -35.63 3.66 -50.01
CA VAL A 132 -34.53 2.84 -50.57
C VAL A 132 -34.85 2.61 -52.08
N PRO A 133 -33.88 2.36 -53.04
CA PRO A 133 -33.55 0.97 -53.34
C PRO A 133 -32.11 0.62 -53.76
N GLU A 134 -31.79 -0.68 -53.59
CA GLU A 134 -31.24 -1.70 -54.52
C GLU A 134 -29.81 -1.48 -55.08
N GLU A 135 -29.01 -2.40 -55.06
CA GLU A 135 -28.76 -3.83 -55.29
C GLU A 135 -27.61 -4.02 -56.28
N ILE A 136 -26.95 -5.18 -56.14
CA ILE A 136 -26.29 -6.05 -57.12
C ILE A 136 -24.77 -6.05 -57.18
N GLY A 137 -24.24 -7.29 -56.91
CA GLY A 137 -23.06 -7.79 -57.56
C GLY A 137 -22.22 -8.80 -56.77
N SER A 138 -22.73 -10.04 -56.69
CA SER A 138 -22.00 -11.28 -56.40
C SER A 138 -20.84 -11.53 -57.37
N ILE A 139 -19.77 -12.24 -56.88
CA ILE A 139 -19.10 -13.38 -57.57
C ILE A 139 -18.14 -14.07 -56.59
N VAL A 140 -18.40 -15.35 -56.32
CA VAL A 140 -17.48 -16.42 -55.95
C VAL A 140 -17.38 -17.32 -57.21
N PRO A 141 -16.34 -18.08 -57.58
CA PRO A 141 -15.90 -19.22 -56.78
C PRO A 141 -14.41 -19.69 -56.92
N SER A 142 -14.07 -20.62 -56.00
CA SER A 142 -13.26 -21.86 -56.17
C SER A 142 -11.78 -21.78 -56.52
N SER A 143 -10.90 -22.54 -55.96
CA SER A 143 -10.79 -24.01 -55.80
C SER A 143 -9.51 -24.37 -55.08
N SER A 144 -9.58 -25.41 -54.24
CA SER A 144 -8.45 -26.24 -53.76
C SER A 144 -7.83 -27.06 -54.92
N PRO A 145 -6.64 -27.66 -54.75
CA PRO A 145 -6.64 -29.04 -54.32
C PRO A 145 -5.51 -29.51 -53.36
N SER A 146 -5.91 -30.51 -52.61
CA SER A 146 -5.16 -31.48 -51.85
C SER A 146 -4.05 -32.19 -52.62
N ARG A 147 -3.01 -32.60 -51.87
CA ARG A 147 -2.33 -33.89 -52.07
C ARG A 147 -1.66 -34.36 -50.79
N SER A 148 -2.14 -35.47 -50.34
CA SER A 148 -1.64 -36.50 -49.47
C SER A 148 -0.39 -37.22 -50.04
N ILE A 149 0.27 -38.00 -49.19
CA ILE A 149 1.02 -39.28 -49.32
C ILE A 149 2.22 -39.20 -48.38
N ASP A 150 2.57 -40.10 -47.59
CA ASP A 150 2.24 -41.41 -47.01
C ASP A 150 3.42 -41.78 -46.13
N ARG A 151 3.05 -42.44 -45.01
CA ARG A 151 3.72 -43.51 -44.28
C ARG A 151 5.19 -43.87 -44.51
N SER A 152 5.89 -44.02 -43.42
CA SER A 152 6.43 -45.39 -43.10
C SER A 152 6.80 -45.51 -41.61
N THR A 153 6.28 -46.55 -41.06
CA THR A 153 6.47 -47.25 -39.82
C THR A 153 7.86 -47.88 -39.73
N SER A 154 8.42 -47.99 -38.56
CA SER A 154 9.05 -49.26 -38.09
C SER A 154 9.14 -49.29 -36.57
N ASP A 155 8.50 -50.32 -36.08
CA ASP A 155 8.54 -50.90 -34.74
C ASP A 155 9.93 -51.42 -34.36
N LEU A 156 10.13 -51.61 -33.06
CA LEU A 156 10.51 -52.87 -32.35
C LEU A 156 11.05 -52.49 -30.97
N SER A 157 10.30 -52.85 -29.96
CA SER A 157 10.28 -53.96 -29.00
C SER A 157 11.32 -53.82 -27.89
N ALA A 158 10.91 -53.69 -26.67
CA ALA A 158 10.58 -54.60 -25.58
C ALA A 158 11.69 -55.53 -25.12
N SER A 159 11.97 -55.48 -23.83
CA SER A 159 12.13 -56.59 -22.86
C SER A 159 12.62 -55.97 -21.54
N ASP A 160 11.88 -56.03 -20.46
CA ASP A 160 11.71 -57.04 -19.45
C ASP A 160 12.99 -57.61 -18.82
N THR A 161 13.12 -57.41 -17.52
CA THR A 161 13.22 -58.43 -16.44
C THR A 161 13.70 -57.77 -15.16
N THR A 162 12.91 -57.68 -14.15
CA THR A 162 12.65 -58.49 -12.96
C THR A 162 13.85 -58.89 -12.09
N GLU A 163 13.58 -58.69 -10.78
CA GLU A 163 13.96 -59.48 -9.59
C GLU A 163 15.35 -59.30 -9.02
N LEU A 164 15.63 -59.37 -7.73
CA LEU A 164 14.93 -59.79 -6.48
C LEU A 164 15.86 -59.46 -5.30
N LEU A 165 15.24 -59.12 -4.16
CA LEU A 165 15.51 -59.55 -2.78
C LEU A 165 16.96 -59.70 -2.24
N SER A 166 17.23 -59.09 -1.09
CA SER A 166 17.24 -59.76 0.23
C SER A 166 17.86 -58.88 1.32
N THR A 167 17.13 -58.62 2.38
CA THR A 167 17.24 -59.12 3.78
C THR A 167 18.53 -58.87 4.54
N GLY A 168 18.36 -58.39 5.75
CA GLY A 168 19.31 -58.53 6.86
C GLY A 168 19.29 -57.35 7.81
N GLU A 169 18.41 -57.39 8.78
CA GLU A 169 18.50 -57.65 10.22
C GLU A 169 19.45 -56.70 11.00
N SER A 170 18.83 -55.92 11.83
CA SER A 170 18.83 -55.87 13.33
C SER A 170 20.16 -55.69 14.02
N SER A 171 20.19 -54.66 14.83
CA SER A 171 20.57 -54.77 16.26
C SER A 171 20.44 -53.45 16.98
N THR A 172 19.54 -53.39 17.94
CA THR A 172 19.66 -52.58 19.16
C THR A 172 20.67 -53.22 20.12
N PRO A 173 21.34 -52.44 21.02
CA PRO A 173 20.89 -52.57 22.39
C PRO A 173 20.97 -51.26 23.26
N SER A 174 19.98 -51.24 24.14
CA SER A 174 20.00 -50.98 25.57
C SER A 174 20.50 -49.65 26.13
N SER A 175 19.57 -49.05 26.84
CA SER A 175 19.74 -48.07 27.94
C SER A 175 20.55 -48.68 29.11
N PRO A 176 21.14 -47.82 30.00
CA PRO A 176 20.55 -47.75 31.33
C PRO A 176 20.57 -46.36 32.00
N GLY A 177 19.60 -46.15 32.89
CA GLY A 177 19.76 -45.54 34.20
C GLY A 177 19.42 -44.06 34.33
N LEU A 178 18.22 -43.82 34.84
CA LEU A 178 17.86 -42.62 35.61
C LEU A 178 18.63 -42.60 36.96
N PRO A 179 18.86 -41.39 37.56
CA PRO A 179 18.03 -41.08 38.71
C PRO A 179 17.41 -39.67 38.68
N GLU A 180 16.28 -39.61 39.36
CA GLU A 180 15.48 -38.46 39.73
C GLU A 180 16.31 -37.38 40.45
N LEU A 181 15.94 -36.12 40.22
CA LEU A 181 15.68 -35.18 41.29
C LEU A 181 14.99 -33.88 40.75
N LEU A 182 13.92 -33.56 41.42
CA LEU A 182 13.04 -32.42 41.34
C LEU A 182 13.75 -31.05 41.14
N GLY A 183 13.24 -30.27 40.16
CA GLY A 183 13.54 -28.86 40.03
C GLY A 183 12.65 -28.18 39.01
N LYS A 184 11.86 -27.21 39.41
CA LYS A 184 10.83 -26.47 38.71
C LYS A 184 11.18 -26.10 37.24
N GLY A 185 10.35 -26.55 36.33
CA GLY A 185 10.51 -26.52 34.88
C GLY A 185 10.68 -25.18 34.23
N CYS A 186 11.77 -25.03 33.53
CA CYS A 186 11.90 -24.20 32.35
C CYS A 186 11.56 -25.02 31.12
N ARG A 187 10.31 -24.90 30.66
CA ARG A 187 9.87 -25.53 29.42
C ARG A 187 10.40 -24.73 28.24
N GLU A 188 11.26 -25.28 27.41
CA GLU A 188 11.62 -24.71 26.13
C GLU A 188 10.36 -24.44 25.29
N LYS A 189 10.18 -23.18 24.90
CA LYS A 189 9.07 -22.77 24.04
C LYS A 189 9.37 -23.22 22.61
N LYS A 190 8.83 -24.38 22.19
CA LYS A 190 8.78 -24.74 20.78
C LYS A 190 7.86 -23.76 20.04
N LYS A 191 8.37 -23.17 18.96
CA LYS A 191 7.60 -22.25 18.09
C LYS A 191 6.38 -23.00 17.50
N SER A 192 5.23 -22.35 17.51
CA SER A 192 4.01 -22.87 16.89
C SER A 192 4.23 -23.13 15.40
N VAL A 193 3.72 -24.25 14.90
CA VAL A 193 3.79 -24.63 13.49
C VAL A 193 3.16 -23.58 12.57
N LEU A 194 2.20 -22.80 13.09
CA LEU A 194 1.55 -21.68 12.39
C LEU A 194 2.41 -20.41 12.28
N LEU A 195 3.57 -20.35 12.94
CA LEU A 195 4.49 -19.20 12.92
C LEU A 195 5.81 -19.53 12.22
N LYS A 196 5.88 -20.65 11.47
CA LYS A 196 7.09 -21.01 10.72
C LYS A 196 7.50 -19.96 9.67
N ASP A 197 6.55 -19.16 9.20
CA ASP A 197 6.75 -18.17 8.15
C ASP A 197 6.86 -16.73 8.68
N PHE A 198 6.89 -16.54 10.02
CA PHE A 198 7.01 -15.20 10.62
C PHE A 198 8.22 -15.10 11.55
N VAL A 199 9.05 -14.09 11.31
CA VAL A 199 10.19 -13.75 12.18
C VAL A 199 9.68 -13.00 13.40
N THR A 200 9.65 -13.66 14.57
CA THR A 200 9.37 -13.01 15.85
C THR A 200 10.67 -12.61 16.51
N ASN A 201 10.93 -11.30 16.64
CA ASN A 201 12.06 -10.76 17.38
C ASN A 201 11.79 -10.86 18.89
N THR A 202 12.30 -11.89 19.53
CA THR A 202 12.45 -11.95 21.00
C THR A 202 13.91 -11.70 21.35
N THR A 203 14.21 -10.51 21.85
CA THR A 203 15.51 -10.21 22.46
C THR A 203 15.62 -10.85 23.85
N SER A 204 16.37 -11.93 23.96
CA SER A 204 16.81 -12.43 25.27
C SER A 204 18.05 -11.65 25.72
N LYS A 205 17.95 -10.90 26.82
CA LYS A 205 19.09 -10.28 27.47
C LYS A 205 19.92 -11.37 28.10
N LYS A 206 21.10 -11.67 27.56
CA LYS A 206 22.16 -12.38 28.25
C LYS A 206 22.84 -11.40 29.21
N LYS A 207 22.83 -11.72 30.51
CA LYS A 207 23.71 -11.11 31.50
C LYS A 207 25.11 -11.62 31.23
N THR A 208 26.03 -10.74 30.87
CA THR A 208 27.48 -11.03 30.86
C THR A 208 28.04 -10.77 32.25
N ALA A 209 28.55 -11.81 32.83
CA ALA A 209 29.42 -11.73 34.03
C ALA A 209 30.81 -11.26 33.59
N SER A 210 31.33 -10.28 34.29
CA SER A 210 32.69 -9.78 34.13
C SER A 210 33.70 -10.80 34.64
N HIS A 211 34.62 -11.23 33.78
CA HIS A 211 35.87 -11.80 34.18
C HIS A 211 37.02 -11.02 33.54
N ASN A 212 37.83 -10.41 34.42
CA ASN A 212 39.15 -9.87 34.12
C ASN A 212 40.08 -11.00 33.67
N ILE A 213 40.68 -10.87 32.49
CA ILE A 213 41.90 -11.61 32.14
C ILE A 213 42.84 -10.67 31.40
N HIS A 214 44.08 -10.63 31.89
CA HIS A 214 45.23 -9.88 31.44
C HIS A 214 45.56 -10.08 29.96
N SER A 215 45.98 -8.99 29.31
CA SER A 215 46.59 -8.95 27.99
C SER A 215 48.02 -9.51 28.02
N PRO A 216 48.46 -10.18 26.97
CA PRO A 216 49.87 -10.16 26.61
C PRO A 216 50.08 -9.29 25.38
N SER A 217 51.02 -8.37 25.53
CA SER A 217 51.62 -7.53 24.50
C SER A 217 52.19 -8.38 23.36
N GLN A 218 51.80 -8.17 22.12
CA GLN A 218 52.58 -8.58 20.98
C GLN A 218 53.01 -7.36 20.17
N VAL A 219 54.30 -7.30 20.01
CA VAL A 219 55.14 -6.33 19.30
C VAL A 219 54.78 -6.32 17.84
N LEU A 220 54.43 -5.15 17.30
CA LEU A 220 54.35 -4.85 15.87
C LEU A 220 55.75 -4.43 15.36
N PRO A 221 56.19 -4.90 14.20
CA PRO A 221 57.45 -4.41 13.61
C PRO A 221 57.23 -3.03 12.99
N SER A 222 58.09 -2.13 13.41
CA SER A 222 58.28 -0.79 12.86
C SER A 222 58.80 -0.85 11.43
N GLY A 223 58.12 -0.16 10.53
CA GLY A 223 58.60 0.03 9.15
C GLY A 223 57.56 0.70 8.26
N LEU A 224 57.23 1.95 8.53
CA LEU A 224 56.59 2.84 7.58
C LEU A 224 57.52 4.00 7.27
N PRO A 225 57.82 4.29 6.02
CA PRO A 225 58.58 5.49 5.66
C PRO A 225 57.64 6.71 5.76
N THR A 226 58.02 7.63 6.61
CA THR A 226 57.52 8.99 6.71
C THR A 226 57.96 9.77 5.47
N SER A 227 57.07 10.54 4.91
CA SER A 227 57.13 11.52 3.82
C SER A 227 56.61 11.05 2.46
N LEU A 228 55.31 11.24 2.29
CA LEU A 228 54.76 11.60 0.98
C LEU A 228 54.09 12.97 1.12
N SER A 229 54.73 13.93 0.46
CA SER A 229 54.21 15.25 0.18
C SER A 229 52.79 15.18 -0.37
N ALA A 230 51.93 16.07 0.12
CA ALA A 230 50.60 16.28 -0.40
C ALA A 230 50.65 16.91 -1.78
N ASP A 231 50.95 16.08 -2.80
CA ASP A 231 50.59 16.38 -4.17
C ASP A 231 49.19 15.82 -4.43
N SER A 232 48.25 16.73 -4.59
CA SER A 232 46.88 16.46 -5.02
C SER A 232 46.87 15.77 -6.36
N VAL A 233 46.95 14.45 -6.38
CA VAL A 233 46.59 13.67 -7.55
C VAL A 233 45.06 13.73 -7.63
N SER A 234 44.56 14.66 -8.40
CA SER A 234 43.20 14.71 -8.90
C SER A 234 42.96 13.44 -9.74
N GLY A 235 42.72 12.32 -9.08
CA GLY A 235 42.32 11.08 -9.72
C GLY A 235 40.98 11.24 -10.37
N LYS A 236 40.94 11.47 -11.68
CA LYS A 236 39.71 11.47 -12.46
C LYS A 236 39.05 10.10 -12.28
N THR A 237 37.88 10.08 -11.66
CA THR A 237 37.03 8.87 -11.56
C THR A 237 36.70 8.42 -12.97
N LEU A 238 37.01 7.17 -13.34
CA LEU A 238 36.75 6.61 -14.68
C LEU A 238 35.28 6.67 -15.11
N TYR A 239 34.36 6.68 -14.16
CA TYR A 239 32.92 6.76 -14.37
C TYR A 239 32.31 7.75 -13.39
N PRO A 240 32.46 9.06 -13.60
CA PRO A 240 31.91 10.07 -12.71
C PRO A 240 30.37 10.06 -12.77
N LEU A 241 29.73 10.36 -11.65
CA LEU A 241 28.27 10.39 -11.56
C LEU A 241 27.65 11.46 -12.46
N SER A 242 28.40 12.56 -12.72
CA SER A 242 27.99 13.65 -13.63
C SER A 242 27.61 13.16 -15.03
N ASP A 243 28.22 12.09 -15.51
CA ASP A 243 27.96 11.54 -16.85
C ASP A 243 26.59 10.82 -16.94
N PHE A 244 25.96 10.54 -15.78
CA PHE A 244 24.70 9.81 -15.64
C PHE A 244 23.59 10.64 -14.99
N LEU A 245 23.89 11.92 -14.71
CA LEU A 245 22.93 12.88 -14.17
C LEU A 245 22.68 13.98 -15.19
N THR A 246 21.51 13.98 -15.79
CA THR A 246 21.09 15.16 -16.55
C THR A 246 20.46 16.15 -15.54
N ASN A 247 20.99 17.36 -15.49
CA ASN A 247 20.42 18.49 -14.75
C ASN A 247 19.57 19.38 -15.67
N SER A 248 19.43 19.01 -16.94
CA SER A 248 18.58 19.71 -17.90
C SER A 248 17.13 19.59 -17.43
N GLY A 249 16.43 20.71 -17.29
CA GLY A 249 15.04 20.79 -16.83
C GLY A 249 14.85 21.05 -15.33
N TYR A 250 15.89 21.02 -14.50
CA TYR A 250 15.80 21.42 -13.10
C TYR A 250 16.27 22.86 -12.88
N SER A 251 15.49 23.65 -12.12
CA SER A 251 15.91 24.99 -11.72
C SER A 251 17.12 24.94 -10.78
N ALA A 252 17.95 25.99 -10.76
CA ALA A 252 19.09 26.10 -9.85
C ALA A 252 18.69 25.94 -8.38
N ASN A 253 17.50 26.46 -7.99
CA ASN A 253 16.94 26.32 -6.65
C ASN A 253 16.61 24.87 -6.32
N HIS A 254 16.08 24.09 -7.27
CA HIS A 254 15.81 22.67 -7.05
C HIS A 254 17.10 21.87 -6.83
N ILE A 255 18.15 22.17 -7.59
CA ILE A 255 19.48 21.55 -7.44
C ILE A 255 20.08 21.89 -6.07
N ALA A 256 20.01 23.16 -5.63
CA ALA A 256 20.50 23.60 -4.33
C ALA A 256 19.73 22.93 -3.16
N PHE A 257 18.42 22.87 -3.26
CA PHE A 257 17.56 22.15 -2.28
C PHE A 257 17.95 20.66 -2.15
N MET A 258 18.17 19.97 -3.27
CA MET A 258 18.59 18.58 -3.26
C MET A 258 19.97 18.39 -2.62
N ALA A 259 20.92 19.30 -2.86
CA ALA A 259 22.25 19.27 -2.25
C ALA A 259 22.18 19.45 -0.73
N ALA A 260 21.41 20.40 -0.23
CA ALA A 260 21.25 20.69 1.19
C ALA A 260 20.65 19.52 1.98
N ILE A 261 19.67 18.81 1.40
CA ILE A 261 19.08 17.63 2.04
C ILE A 261 20.10 16.47 2.17
N LEU A 262 21.08 16.38 1.28
CA LEU A 262 22.08 15.32 1.30
C LEU A 262 23.13 15.47 2.41
N ASP A 263 23.30 16.69 2.97
CA ASP A 263 24.36 17.03 3.94
C ASP A 263 23.86 17.20 5.39
N SER A 264 22.61 16.85 5.70
CA SER A 264 21.99 17.08 7.01
C SER A 264 22.50 16.12 8.10
N ASN A 265 22.97 16.68 9.24
CA ASN A 265 23.39 15.93 10.44
C ASN A 265 22.43 16.21 11.61
N GLU A 266 21.61 15.23 11.98
CA GLU A 266 20.57 15.34 13.02
C GLU A 266 20.95 14.56 14.28
N PRO A 267 20.73 15.09 15.53
CA PRO A 267 21.03 14.38 16.76
C PRO A 267 20.14 13.13 16.89
N LYS A 268 20.72 12.06 17.41
CA LYS A 268 20.01 10.78 17.57
C LYS A 268 19.36 10.63 18.95
N HIS A 269 19.88 11.31 19.96
CA HIS A 269 19.43 11.19 21.35
C HIS A 269 19.20 12.55 22.00
N PHE A 270 18.32 12.60 23.01
CA PHE A 270 18.05 13.79 23.80
C PHE A 270 19.32 14.38 24.44
N LYS A 271 20.24 13.51 24.89
CA LYS A 271 21.51 13.94 25.51
C LYS A 271 22.39 14.76 24.55
N ASP A 272 22.35 14.44 23.27
CA ASP A 272 23.12 15.13 22.23
C ASP A 272 22.46 16.46 21.86
N ALA A 273 21.13 16.44 21.78
CA ALA A 273 20.33 17.63 21.38
C ALA A 273 20.31 18.74 22.44
N ILE A 274 20.32 18.39 23.74
CA ILE A 274 20.26 19.37 24.84
C ILE A 274 21.50 20.25 24.91
N LEU A 275 22.61 19.84 24.28
CA LEU A 275 23.86 20.61 24.21
C LEU A 275 23.81 21.69 23.11
N ILE A 276 22.81 21.69 22.27
CA ILE A 276 22.67 22.58 21.11
C ILE A 276 21.44 23.48 21.32
N LYS A 277 21.67 24.79 21.38
CA LYS A 277 20.66 25.78 21.72
C LYS A 277 19.44 25.73 20.82
N GLU A 278 19.63 25.60 19.52
CA GLU A 278 18.58 25.57 18.50
C GLU A 278 17.64 24.36 18.67
N TRP A 279 18.17 23.23 19.11
CA TRP A 279 17.34 22.06 19.43
C TRP A 279 16.59 22.22 20.77
N CYS A 280 17.18 22.90 21.75
CA CYS A 280 16.49 23.24 23.01
C CYS A 280 15.29 24.17 22.72
N GLU A 281 15.48 25.19 21.91
CA GLU A 281 14.40 26.08 21.48
C GLU A 281 13.31 25.35 20.69
N ALA A 282 13.70 24.40 19.81
CA ALA A 282 12.75 23.60 19.05
C ALA A 282 11.93 22.68 19.96
N MET A 283 12.54 22.09 21.00
CA MET A 283 11.83 21.27 21.98
C MET A 283 10.89 22.09 22.84
N SER A 284 11.31 23.29 23.29
CA SER A 284 10.45 24.21 24.06
C SER A 284 9.21 24.60 23.25
N LYS A 285 9.37 25.02 22.00
CA LYS A 285 8.26 25.37 21.11
C LYS A 285 7.27 24.21 20.90
N GLU A 286 7.75 22.97 20.86
CA GLU A 286 6.88 21.77 20.74
C GLU A 286 6.09 21.56 22.04
N ILE A 287 6.71 21.71 23.24
CA ILE A 287 6.01 21.60 24.53
C ILE A 287 4.96 22.69 24.67
N ASP A 288 5.33 23.95 24.40
CA ASP A 288 4.42 25.10 24.47
C ASP A 288 3.18 24.88 23.57
N ALA A 289 3.39 24.35 22.35
CA ALA A 289 2.31 24.02 21.43
C ALA A 289 1.41 22.87 21.92
N LEU A 290 1.99 21.86 22.57
CA LEU A 290 1.25 20.74 23.15
C LEU A 290 0.40 21.17 24.36
N GLU A 291 0.91 22.05 25.20
CA GLU A 291 0.20 22.64 26.35
C GLU A 291 -0.91 23.58 25.90
N ALA A 292 -0.63 24.48 24.97
CA ALA A 292 -1.63 25.39 24.38
C ALA A 292 -2.80 24.63 23.71
N ASN A 293 -2.51 23.45 23.16
CA ASN A 293 -3.54 22.57 22.56
C ASN A 293 -4.28 21.69 23.61
N HIS A 294 -4.01 21.84 24.91
CA HIS A 294 -4.56 21.00 25.97
C HIS A 294 -4.39 19.51 25.68
N THR A 295 -3.18 19.09 25.25
CA THR A 295 -2.90 17.71 24.82
C THR A 295 -2.94 16.73 26.00
N TRP A 296 -2.59 17.20 27.23
CA TRP A 296 -2.61 16.40 28.44
C TRP A 296 -2.93 17.23 29.69
N ASP A 297 -3.31 16.51 30.77
CA ASP A 297 -3.36 17.01 32.14
C ASP A 297 -2.22 16.34 32.95
N ILE A 298 -1.58 17.10 33.83
CA ILE A 298 -0.60 16.57 34.78
C ILE A 298 -1.35 16.03 36.01
N THR A 299 -1.18 14.73 36.30
CA THR A 299 -1.94 14.05 37.37
C THR A 299 -1.11 12.94 37.99
N ASP A 300 -1.62 12.37 39.07
CA ASP A 300 -1.07 11.14 39.64
C ASP A 300 -1.43 9.94 38.77
N LEU A 301 -0.54 8.93 38.76
CA LEU A 301 -0.83 7.70 38.05
C LEU A 301 -1.82 6.85 38.86
N PRO A 302 -3.05 6.59 38.38
CA PRO A 302 -4.01 5.79 39.09
C PRO A 302 -3.52 4.35 39.35
N HIS A 303 -3.97 3.79 40.47
CA HIS A 303 -3.59 2.42 40.87
C HIS A 303 -3.90 1.40 39.75
N GLY A 304 -2.95 0.53 39.45
CA GLY A 304 -3.08 -0.49 38.40
C GLY A 304 -2.85 -0.01 36.97
N LYS A 305 -2.72 1.31 36.72
CA LYS A 305 -2.39 1.85 35.40
C LYS A 305 -0.87 1.88 35.18
N LYS A 306 -0.45 1.95 33.92
CA LYS A 306 0.97 2.05 33.52
C LYS A 306 1.17 3.20 32.58
N ALA A 307 2.11 4.08 32.91
CA ALA A 307 2.49 5.19 32.04
C ALA A 307 3.48 4.73 30.97
N ILE A 308 3.22 5.14 29.72
CA ILE A 308 4.04 4.86 28.54
C ILE A 308 5.13 5.92 28.46
N SER A 309 6.34 5.54 28.01
CA SER A 309 7.44 6.49 27.83
C SER A 309 7.32 7.22 26.50
N SER A 310 7.98 8.38 26.39
CA SER A 310 8.15 9.15 25.16
C SER A 310 9.61 9.30 24.77
N LYS A 311 9.87 9.78 23.57
CA LYS A 311 11.20 10.15 23.04
C LYS A 311 11.09 11.35 22.12
N TRP A 312 12.19 12.07 21.98
CA TRP A 312 12.32 13.15 21.01
C TRP A 312 12.78 12.60 19.64
N VAL A 313 12.28 13.19 18.57
CA VAL A 313 12.71 12.96 17.18
C VAL A 313 13.03 14.33 16.56
N TYR A 314 14.22 14.43 15.98
CA TYR A 314 14.78 15.66 15.44
C TYR A 314 14.82 15.64 13.92
N LYS A 315 14.53 16.77 13.29
CA LYS A 315 14.56 16.96 11.84
C LYS A 315 14.95 18.39 11.48
N LEU A 316 15.87 18.54 10.53
CA LEU A 316 16.15 19.80 9.88
C LEU A 316 15.13 20.04 8.76
N LYS A 317 14.62 21.26 8.67
CA LYS A 317 13.73 21.71 7.58
C LYS A 317 14.45 22.72 6.72
N TYR A 318 14.34 22.58 5.41
CA TYR A 318 15.00 23.42 4.43
C TYR A 318 13.96 24.14 3.57
N ASN A 319 14.27 25.36 3.15
CA ASN A 319 13.54 26.11 2.15
C ASN A 319 13.80 25.52 0.75
N SER A 320 13.00 25.94 -0.23
CA SER A 320 13.13 25.47 -1.63
C SER A 320 14.44 25.88 -2.33
N ASP A 321 15.17 26.83 -1.77
CA ASP A 321 16.49 27.30 -2.21
C ASP A 321 17.65 26.54 -1.55
N GLY A 322 17.35 25.60 -0.63
CA GLY A 322 18.35 24.82 0.09
C GLY A 322 18.85 25.45 1.39
N THR A 323 18.40 26.65 1.76
CA THR A 323 18.72 27.25 3.05
C THR A 323 17.98 26.56 4.20
N LEU A 324 18.61 26.52 5.38
CA LEU A 324 17.98 25.94 6.56
C LEU A 324 16.80 26.82 7.02
N GLU A 325 15.57 26.28 6.94
CA GLU A 325 14.36 26.96 7.43
C GLU A 325 14.33 26.96 8.97
N ARG A 326 14.44 25.76 9.58
CA ARG A 326 14.34 25.60 11.03
C ARG A 326 14.75 24.23 11.53
N HIS A 327 15.10 24.16 12.80
CA HIS A 327 15.17 22.94 13.58
C HIS A 327 13.75 22.53 13.99
N LYS A 328 13.39 21.26 13.82
CA LYS A 328 12.08 20.71 14.22
C LYS A 328 12.27 19.53 15.17
N ALA A 329 11.83 19.67 16.41
CA ALA A 329 11.73 18.57 17.37
C ALA A 329 10.28 18.11 17.46
N ARG A 330 10.05 16.79 17.61
CA ARG A 330 8.74 16.19 17.87
C ARG A 330 8.80 15.27 19.05
N LEU A 331 7.84 15.40 19.97
CA LEU A 331 7.63 14.47 21.05
C LEU A 331 6.84 13.25 20.56
N VAL A 332 7.40 12.05 20.70
CA VAL A 332 6.82 10.82 20.18
C VAL A 332 6.62 9.81 21.30
N VAL A 333 5.40 9.36 21.53
CA VAL A 333 5.07 8.30 22.51
C VAL A 333 5.58 6.95 22.00
N MET A 334 6.08 6.11 22.92
CA MET A 334 6.56 4.76 22.60
C MET A 334 5.38 3.78 22.48
N GLY A 335 4.56 3.93 21.46
CA GLY A 335 3.33 3.13 21.22
C GLY A 335 3.57 1.62 21.05
N ASN A 336 4.83 1.20 20.80
CA ASN A 336 5.19 -0.22 20.82
C ASN A 336 4.97 -0.89 22.19
N HIS A 337 4.85 -0.11 23.25
CA HIS A 337 4.55 -0.58 24.61
C HIS A 337 3.05 -0.65 24.91
N GLN A 338 2.18 -0.09 24.04
CA GLN A 338 0.74 -0.13 24.20
C GLN A 338 0.18 -1.56 24.07
N LYS A 339 -0.82 -1.87 24.90
CA LYS A 339 -1.53 -3.15 24.94
C LYS A 339 -2.91 -3.01 24.32
N GLU A 340 -3.25 -3.89 23.40
CA GLU A 340 -4.57 -3.98 22.80
C GLU A 340 -5.63 -4.34 23.87
N GLY A 341 -6.77 -3.67 23.82
CA GLY A 341 -7.89 -3.83 24.76
C GLY A 341 -7.73 -3.09 26.08
N VAL A 342 -6.56 -2.45 26.34
CA VAL A 342 -6.28 -1.64 27.52
C VAL A 342 -5.98 -0.20 27.11
N ASP A 343 -4.97 0.01 26.25
CA ASP A 343 -4.49 1.33 25.84
C ASP A 343 -5.12 1.77 24.50
N PHE A 344 -5.67 0.84 23.72
CA PHE A 344 -6.36 1.10 22.45
C PHE A 344 -7.29 -0.07 22.09
N LYS A 345 -8.36 0.23 21.36
CA LYS A 345 -9.33 -0.76 20.85
C LYS A 345 -9.17 -1.03 19.36
N GLU A 346 -9.01 0.02 18.57
CA GLU A 346 -8.90 -0.03 17.11
C GLU A 346 -7.83 0.99 16.67
N THR A 347 -7.04 0.61 15.68
CA THR A 347 -5.92 1.44 15.19
C THR A 347 -5.95 1.69 13.70
N PHE A 348 -6.89 1.04 12.98
CA PHE A 348 -6.94 1.15 11.54
C PHE A 348 -7.35 2.56 11.09
N ALA A 349 -6.55 3.16 10.24
CA ALA A 349 -6.86 4.37 9.48
C ALA A 349 -6.67 4.08 7.99
N PRO A 350 -7.50 4.61 7.10
CA PRO A 350 -7.23 4.58 5.68
C PRO A 350 -5.94 5.32 5.35
N VAL A 351 -5.16 4.74 4.43
CA VAL A 351 -3.94 5.35 3.90
C VAL A 351 -4.01 5.22 2.38
N ALA A 352 -3.73 6.30 1.67
CA ALA A 352 -3.78 6.34 0.22
C ALA A 352 -2.91 5.26 -0.41
N LYS A 353 -3.46 4.53 -1.36
CA LYS A 353 -2.69 3.59 -2.17
C LYS A 353 -1.88 4.37 -3.21
N LEU A 354 -0.64 3.99 -3.45
CA LEU A 354 0.19 4.64 -4.46
C LEU A 354 -0.36 4.49 -5.89
N THR A 355 -1.11 3.41 -6.15
CA THR A 355 -1.87 3.28 -7.40
C THR A 355 -2.93 4.37 -7.51
N THR A 356 -3.65 4.70 -6.43
CA THR A 356 -4.61 5.82 -6.42
C THR A 356 -3.92 7.15 -6.70
N VAL A 357 -2.73 7.39 -6.13
CA VAL A 357 -1.92 8.60 -6.42
C VAL A 357 -1.61 8.69 -7.92
N ARG A 358 -1.07 7.61 -8.52
CA ARG A 358 -0.75 7.59 -9.96
C ARG A 358 -2.00 7.75 -10.82
N THR A 359 -3.11 7.11 -10.46
CA THR A 359 -4.36 7.22 -11.19
C THR A 359 -4.93 8.64 -11.18
N ILE A 360 -4.93 9.32 -10.02
CA ILE A 360 -5.37 10.72 -9.93
C ILE A 360 -4.47 11.62 -10.77
N LEU A 361 -3.15 11.43 -10.71
CA LEU A 361 -2.21 12.26 -11.48
C LEU A 361 -2.34 12.00 -12.99
N ALA A 362 -2.58 10.76 -13.43
CA ALA A 362 -2.83 10.44 -14.82
C ALA A 362 -4.14 11.07 -15.33
N VAL A 363 -5.22 11.02 -14.53
CA VAL A 363 -6.47 11.70 -14.85
C VAL A 363 -6.29 13.22 -14.87
N ALA A 364 -5.54 13.77 -13.90
CA ALA A 364 -5.27 15.20 -13.83
C ALA A 364 -4.42 15.68 -15.02
N ALA A 365 -3.46 14.87 -15.49
CA ALA A 365 -2.70 15.15 -16.70
C ALA A 365 -3.61 15.24 -17.92
N ALA A 366 -4.40 14.19 -18.17
CA ALA A 366 -5.27 14.06 -19.35
C ALA A 366 -6.44 15.06 -19.36
N LYS A 367 -6.86 15.57 -18.20
CA LYS A 367 -7.95 16.56 -18.07
C LYS A 367 -7.47 17.98 -17.76
N ASP A 368 -6.17 18.18 -17.76
CA ASP A 368 -5.51 19.43 -17.39
C ASP A 368 -6.00 20.03 -16.05
N TRP A 369 -6.16 19.17 -15.04
CA TRP A 369 -6.56 19.60 -13.70
C TRP A 369 -5.39 20.22 -12.94
N GLU A 370 -5.66 21.23 -12.13
CA GLU A 370 -4.70 21.71 -11.14
C GLU A 370 -4.52 20.68 -10.04
N VAL A 371 -3.27 20.51 -9.60
CA VAL A 371 -2.90 19.59 -8.52
C VAL A 371 -2.06 20.31 -7.49
N HIS A 372 -2.57 20.41 -6.28
CA HIS A 372 -1.96 21.13 -5.16
C HIS A 372 -1.67 20.16 -4.01
N GLN A 373 -0.75 20.58 -3.15
CA GLN A 373 -0.39 19.84 -1.93
C GLN A 373 -0.64 20.70 -0.70
N MET A 374 -1.19 20.10 0.34
CA MET A 374 -1.32 20.69 1.67
C MET A 374 -0.72 19.77 2.73
N ASP A 375 -0.14 20.35 3.78
CA ASP A 375 0.39 19.65 4.96
C ASP A 375 -0.38 20.12 6.19
N VAL A 376 -0.81 19.17 7.02
CA VAL A 376 -1.55 19.48 8.26
C VAL A 376 -0.55 19.67 9.38
N HIS A 377 -0.54 20.85 9.96
CA HIS A 377 0.33 21.12 11.09
C HIS A 377 -0.11 20.31 12.31
N ASN A 378 0.78 19.41 12.76
CA ASN A 378 0.55 18.57 13.94
C ASN A 378 -0.77 17.75 13.88
N ALA A 379 -1.07 17.12 12.74
CA ALA A 379 -2.31 16.42 12.41
C ALA A 379 -2.87 15.56 13.56
N PHE A 380 -2.03 14.74 14.21
CA PHE A 380 -2.50 13.86 15.27
C PHE A 380 -3.02 14.59 16.51
N LEU A 381 -2.55 15.82 16.77
CA LEU A 381 -3.00 16.62 17.91
C LEU A 381 -4.43 17.16 17.77
N HIS A 382 -5.00 17.10 16.57
CA HIS A 382 -6.41 17.42 16.34
C HIS A 382 -7.36 16.27 16.68
N GLY A 383 -6.84 15.03 16.75
CA GLY A 383 -7.64 13.85 17.05
C GLY A 383 -7.95 13.73 18.53
N ASP A 384 -9.22 13.63 18.90
CA ASP A 384 -9.65 13.42 20.27
C ASP A 384 -9.37 11.96 20.68
N LEU A 385 -8.91 11.76 21.92
CA LEU A 385 -8.55 10.44 22.46
C LEU A 385 -9.64 9.98 23.43
N GLU A 386 -10.38 8.95 23.03
CA GLU A 386 -11.45 8.35 23.87
C GLU A 386 -10.87 7.42 24.96
N GLU A 387 -9.72 6.84 24.70
CA GLU A 387 -9.08 5.89 25.60
C GLU A 387 -8.28 6.61 26.69
N GLU A 388 -8.32 6.08 27.90
CA GLU A 388 -7.56 6.61 29.03
C GLU A 388 -6.11 6.15 28.97
N VAL A 389 -5.21 7.02 28.49
CA VAL A 389 -3.79 6.76 28.26
C VAL A 389 -2.93 7.69 29.11
N TYR A 390 -1.96 7.12 29.83
CA TYR A 390 -0.99 7.84 30.64
C TYR A 390 0.39 7.77 30.03
N MET A 391 1.08 8.93 29.98
CA MET A 391 2.44 9.06 29.49
C MET A 391 3.35 9.59 30.62
N ARG A 392 4.57 9.06 30.74
CA ARG A 392 5.58 9.65 31.62
C ARG A 392 5.93 11.06 31.15
N LEU A 393 6.28 11.94 32.08
CA LEU A 393 6.74 13.28 31.73
C LEU A 393 7.81 13.21 30.62
N PRO A 394 7.75 14.10 29.62
CA PRO A 394 8.73 14.12 28.52
C PRO A 394 10.16 14.34 29.05
N PRO A 395 11.18 13.75 28.40
CA PRO A 395 12.57 14.02 28.77
C PRO A 395 12.88 15.53 28.71
N GLY A 396 13.35 16.12 29.82
CA GLY A 396 13.64 17.55 29.95
C GLY A 396 12.46 18.43 30.37
N PHE A 397 11.27 17.86 30.55
CA PHE A 397 10.11 18.60 31.03
C PHE A 397 10.27 18.99 32.50
N LYS A 398 10.05 20.27 32.83
CA LYS A 398 10.15 20.79 34.18
C LYS A 398 8.79 20.67 34.89
N CYS A 399 8.72 19.86 35.93
CA CYS A 399 7.56 19.72 36.81
C CYS A 399 7.98 19.80 38.26
N SER A 400 7.16 20.36 39.10
CA SER A 400 7.39 20.46 40.56
C SER A 400 7.48 19.07 41.22
N ASP A 401 6.74 18.10 40.66
CA ASP A 401 6.72 16.72 41.18
C ASP A 401 7.05 15.74 40.02
N PRO A 402 8.26 15.13 40.03
CA PRO A 402 8.68 14.18 39.02
C PRO A 402 7.89 12.87 38.99
N SER A 403 7.11 12.55 40.05
CA SER A 403 6.28 11.34 40.10
C SER A 403 5.00 11.43 39.32
N LYS A 404 4.55 12.65 38.96
CA LYS A 404 3.39 12.90 38.11
C LYS A 404 3.52 12.35 36.71
N VAL A 405 2.39 12.16 36.06
CA VAL A 405 2.27 11.69 34.67
C VAL A 405 1.35 12.60 33.87
N CYS A 406 1.51 12.55 32.53
CA CYS A 406 0.59 13.18 31.60
C CYS A 406 -0.59 12.23 31.32
N ARG A 407 -1.81 12.61 31.64
CA ARG A 407 -3.05 11.98 31.15
C ARG A 407 -3.36 12.59 29.81
N LEU A 408 -3.28 11.81 28.73
CA LEU A 408 -3.50 12.30 27.37
C LEU A 408 -4.99 12.55 27.12
N ARG A 409 -5.33 13.75 26.63
CA ARG A 409 -6.65 14.16 26.17
C ARG A 409 -6.79 14.05 24.66
N LYS A 410 -5.71 14.35 23.95
CA LYS A 410 -5.64 14.28 22.51
C LYS A 410 -4.60 13.25 22.07
N SER A 411 -4.74 12.77 20.86
CA SER A 411 -3.78 11.84 20.30
C SER A 411 -2.43 12.51 20.04
N LEU A 412 -1.35 11.77 20.20
CA LEU A 412 0.03 12.24 20.08
C LEU A 412 0.80 11.32 19.14
N TYR A 413 1.83 11.85 18.50
CA TYR A 413 2.72 11.06 17.65
C TYR A 413 3.24 9.81 18.37
N GLY A 414 3.18 8.67 17.68
CA GLY A 414 3.63 7.39 18.20
C GLY A 414 2.55 6.53 18.85
N LEU A 415 1.39 7.06 19.23
CA LEU A 415 0.24 6.27 19.65
C LEU A 415 -0.30 5.46 18.46
N LYS A 416 -0.68 4.20 18.70
CA LYS A 416 -1.18 3.30 17.66
C LYS A 416 -2.51 3.75 17.07
N GLN A 417 -3.39 4.37 17.87
CA GLN A 417 -4.69 4.90 17.44
C GLN A 417 -4.65 6.32 16.89
N ALA A 418 -3.54 7.06 17.01
CA ALA A 418 -3.46 8.45 16.58
C ALA A 418 -3.87 8.67 15.10
N PRO A 419 -3.45 7.82 14.13
CA PRO A 419 -3.91 7.95 12.74
C PRO A 419 -5.42 7.79 12.60
N ARG A 420 -6.06 6.89 13.38
CA ARG A 420 -7.51 6.69 13.37
C ARG A 420 -8.25 7.91 13.90
N CYS A 421 -7.83 8.44 15.05
CA CYS A 421 -8.45 9.61 15.68
C CYS A 421 -8.39 10.83 14.75
N TRP A 422 -7.22 11.09 14.17
CA TRP A 422 -7.02 12.16 13.20
C TRP A 422 -7.90 11.96 11.95
N PHE A 423 -7.83 10.78 11.31
CA PHE A 423 -8.61 10.51 10.10
C PHE A 423 -10.12 10.67 10.33
N SER A 424 -10.64 10.24 11.49
CA SER A 424 -12.04 10.43 11.86
C SER A 424 -12.41 11.92 11.88
N LYS A 425 -11.57 12.76 12.49
CA LYS A 425 -11.80 14.22 12.58
C LYS A 425 -11.78 14.86 11.18
N LEU A 426 -10.75 14.55 10.38
CA LEU A 426 -10.61 15.09 9.02
C LEU A 426 -11.76 14.63 8.10
N SER A 427 -12.13 13.34 8.14
CA SER A 427 -13.21 12.82 7.30
C SER A 427 -14.57 13.43 7.64
N THR A 428 -14.82 13.75 8.92
CA THR A 428 -16.02 14.47 9.34
C THR A 428 -16.03 15.89 8.79
N ALA A 429 -14.90 16.60 8.88
CA ALA A 429 -14.80 17.95 8.34
C ALA A 429 -14.99 17.99 6.81
N LEU A 430 -14.39 17.04 6.07
CA LEU A 430 -14.57 16.94 4.63
C LEU A 430 -16.02 16.66 4.23
N ARG A 431 -16.71 15.76 4.95
CA ARG A 431 -18.14 15.48 4.70
C ARG A 431 -19.02 16.69 5.00
N ASN A 432 -18.71 17.45 6.06
CA ASN A 432 -19.45 18.68 6.38
C ASN A 432 -19.28 19.78 5.31
N ILE A 433 -18.16 19.78 4.59
CA ILE A 433 -17.93 20.65 3.43
C ILE A 433 -18.72 20.14 2.20
N GLY A 434 -19.21 18.89 2.21
CA GLY A 434 -19.99 18.28 1.12
C GLY A 434 -19.22 17.22 0.32
N PHE A 435 -18.02 16.80 0.73
CA PHE A 435 -17.29 15.73 0.08
C PHE A 435 -17.90 14.36 0.35
N THR A 436 -17.94 13.53 -0.68
CA THR A 436 -18.29 12.12 -0.62
C THR A 436 -17.02 11.27 -0.56
N GLN A 437 -16.94 10.34 0.39
CA GLN A 437 -15.81 9.42 0.52
C GLN A 437 -15.96 8.26 -0.48
N SER A 438 -14.90 7.93 -1.22
CA SER A 438 -14.86 6.78 -2.13
C SER A 438 -14.96 5.46 -1.35
N TYR A 439 -15.70 4.51 -1.92
CA TYR A 439 -15.77 3.15 -1.39
C TYR A 439 -14.55 2.30 -1.77
N GLU A 440 -13.91 2.61 -2.90
CA GLU A 440 -12.78 1.85 -3.45
C GLU A 440 -11.46 2.19 -2.77
N ASP A 441 -11.31 3.44 -2.35
CA ASP A 441 -10.20 3.89 -1.51
C ASP A 441 -10.70 4.92 -0.49
N TYR A 442 -10.84 4.49 0.75
CA TYR A 442 -11.37 5.35 1.84
C TYR A 442 -10.55 6.61 2.11
N SER A 443 -9.34 6.73 1.55
CA SER A 443 -8.54 7.95 1.63
C SER A 443 -8.89 8.99 0.56
N LEU A 444 -9.72 8.63 -0.43
CA LEU A 444 -10.17 9.50 -1.51
C LEU A 444 -11.53 10.10 -1.18
N PHE A 445 -11.63 11.42 -1.31
CA PHE A 445 -12.84 12.20 -1.17
C PHE A 445 -13.09 13.01 -2.45
N SER A 446 -14.35 13.09 -2.88
CA SER A 446 -14.75 13.78 -4.11
C SER A 446 -15.90 14.75 -3.85
N LEU A 447 -15.77 15.97 -4.36
CA LEU A 447 -16.83 16.98 -4.37
C LEU A 447 -17.17 17.28 -5.84
N LYS A 448 -18.46 17.17 -6.16
CA LYS A 448 -18.98 17.58 -7.47
C LYS A 448 -20.11 18.55 -7.25
N ASN A 449 -19.98 19.77 -7.80
CA ASN A 449 -20.99 20.82 -7.76
C ASN A 449 -21.11 21.45 -9.14
N GLY A 450 -22.16 21.05 -9.90
CA GLY A 450 -22.25 21.36 -11.31
C GLY A 450 -21.04 20.81 -12.07
N ASP A 451 -20.34 21.68 -12.79
CA ASP A 451 -19.12 21.34 -13.56
C ASP A 451 -17.85 21.38 -12.72
N THR A 452 -17.92 21.91 -11.50
CA THR A 452 -16.76 21.95 -10.60
C THR A 452 -16.55 20.57 -9.95
N ILE A 453 -15.34 20.07 -10.11
CA ILE A 453 -14.91 18.78 -9.54
C ILE A 453 -13.64 19.01 -8.71
N ILE A 454 -13.64 18.55 -7.46
CA ILE A 454 -12.48 18.53 -6.58
C ILE A 454 -12.33 17.15 -5.97
N HIS A 455 -11.13 16.60 -6.05
CA HIS A 455 -10.72 15.37 -5.38
C HIS A 455 -9.68 15.67 -4.32
N VAL A 456 -9.84 15.06 -3.16
CA VAL A 456 -8.87 15.13 -2.05
C VAL A 456 -8.41 13.74 -1.71
N LEU A 457 -7.11 13.48 -1.83
CA LEU A 457 -6.49 12.24 -1.43
C LEU A 457 -5.69 12.46 -0.15
N VAL A 458 -6.04 11.70 0.88
CA VAL A 458 -5.48 11.85 2.23
C VAL A 458 -4.42 10.78 2.50
N TYR A 459 -3.22 11.20 2.84
CA TYR A 459 -2.15 10.33 3.32
C TYR A 459 -1.65 10.84 4.68
N VAL A 460 -2.33 10.46 5.74
CA VAL A 460 -2.07 10.89 7.13
C VAL A 460 -2.16 12.41 7.28
N ASP A 461 -1.02 13.12 7.27
CA ASP A 461 -0.89 14.59 7.37
C ASP A 461 -0.72 15.29 6.02
N ASP A 462 -0.39 14.54 4.98
CA ASP A 462 -0.24 15.06 3.61
C ASP A 462 -1.54 14.90 2.80
N LEU A 463 -1.98 15.95 2.12
CA LEU A 463 -3.14 15.94 1.23
C LEU A 463 -2.75 16.34 -0.19
N ILE A 464 -3.24 15.59 -1.18
CA ILE A 464 -3.28 16.02 -2.58
C ILE A 464 -4.68 16.53 -2.87
N VAL A 465 -4.78 17.73 -3.44
CA VAL A 465 -6.02 18.33 -3.93
C VAL A 465 -5.93 18.49 -5.42
N ALA A 466 -6.79 17.82 -6.16
CA ALA A 466 -6.84 17.86 -7.62
C ALA A 466 -8.24 18.32 -8.09
N GLY A 467 -8.32 19.17 -9.10
CA GLY A 467 -9.62 19.63 -9.61
C GLY A 467 -9.48 20.54 -10.82
N ASN A 468 -10.62 20.80 -11.46
CA ASN A 468 -10.73 21.57 -12.69
C ASN A 468 -10.97 23.07 -12.49
N ASN A 469 -11.11 23.53 -11.25
CA ASN A 469 -11.42 24.93 -10.93
C ASN A 469 -10.53 25.44 -9.80
N LEU A 470 -9.59 26.33 -10.11
CA LEU A 470 -8.60 26.86 -9.17
C LEU A 470 -9.27 27.66 -8.04
N ASP A 471 -10.25 28.53 -8.34
CA ASP A 471 -10.95 29.33 -7.33
C ASP A 471 -11.69 28.44 -6.31
N ALA A 472 -12.25 27.34 -6.78
CA ALA A 472 -12.93 26.38 -5.91
C ALA A 472 -11.91 25.62 -5.02
N ILE A 473 -10.75 25.28 -5.56
CA ILE A 473 -9.64 24.70 -4.79
C ILE A 473 -9.18 25.69 -3.70
N ASP A 474 -8.99 26.96 -4.02
CA ASP A 474 -8.51 27.97 -3.06
C ASP A 474 -9.57 28.27 -1.99
N ARG A 475 -10.86 28.32 -2.34
CA ARG A 475 -11.95 28.40 -1.34
C ARG A 475 -11.95 27.17 -0.41
N PHE A 476 -11.80 25.97 -0.96
CA PHE A 476 -11.69 24.74 -0.16
C PHE A 476 -10.49 24.77 0.78
N LYS A 477 -9.29 25.14 0.29
CA LYS A 477 -8.09 25.30 1.12
C LYS A 477 -8.32 26.28 2.28
N SER A 478 -8.97 27.41 2.00
CA SER A 478 -9.30 28.43 2.99
C SER A 478 -10.27 27.91 4.05
N GLN A 479 -11.29 27.13 3.65
CA GLN A 479 -12.22 26.50 4.59
C GLN A 479 -11.50 25.48 5.48
N LEU A 480 -10.66 24.63 4.89
CA LEU A 480 -9.92 23.61 5.62
C LEU A 480 -8.90 24.22 6.59
N HIS A 481 -8.28 25.34 6.20
CA HIS A 481 -7.37 26.11 7.05
C HIS A 481 -8.04 26.68 8.31
N LYS A 482 -9.32 27.05 8.22
CA LYS A 482 -10.11 27.49 9.39
C LYS A 482 -10.36 26.35 10.39
N CYS A 483 -10.49 25.11 9.89
CA CYS A 483 -10.73 23.92 10.73
C CYS A 483 -9.44 23.36 11.35
N PHE A 484 -8.36 23.38 10.59
CA PHE A 484 -7.08 22.76 10.95
C PHE A 484 -5.95 23.66 10.47
N HIS A 485 -5.04 24.04 11.31
CA HIS A 485 -3.89 24.85 10.89
C HIS A 485 -3.11 24.16 9.75
N MET A 486 -3.49 24.48 8.51
CA MET A 486 -2.93 23.89 7.29
C MET A 486 -1.80 24.72 6.75
N LYS A 487 -0.77 24.08 6.21
CA LYS A 487 0.23 24.70 5.36
C LYS A 487 -0.10 24.39 3.91
N ASP A 488 -0.40 25.41 3.11
CA ASP A 488 -0.47 25.26 1.64
C ASP A 488 0.96 25.19 1.09
N LEU A 489 1.28 24.11 0.39
CA LEU A 489 2.56 23.89 -0.27
C LEU A 489 2.52 24.27 -1.76
N GLY A 490 1.38 24.78 -2.24
CA GLY A 490 1.16 25.16 -3.63
C GLY A 490 1.03 23.95 -4.57
N LYS A 491 1.49 24.13 -5.82
CA LYS A 491 1.48 23.05 -6.82
C LYS A 491 2.33 21.86 -6.37
N LEU A 492 1.85 20.64 -6.63
CA LEU A 492 2.49 19.41 -6.22
C LEU A 492 3.90 19.27 -6.83
N LYS A 493 4.92 19.13 -5.98
CA LYS A 493 6.33 18.96 -6.40
C LYS A 493 7.01 17.76 -5.76
N TYR A 494 6.59 17.38 -4.55
CA TYR A 494 7.22 16.29 -3.81
C TYR A 494 6.19 15.64 -2.87
N PHE A 495 5.90 14.37 -3.06
CA PHE A 495 4.89 13.66 -2.27
C PHE A 495 5.37 12.27 -1.90
N LEU A 496 5.44 11.98 -0.61
CA LEU A 496 5.82 10.66 -0.09
C LEU A 496 7.14 10.13 -0.66
N GLY A 497 8.15 10.98 -0.80
CA GLY A 497 9.43 10.58 -1.38
C GLY A 497 9.44 10.45 -2.91
N LEU A 498 8.34 10.79 -3.57
CA LEU A 498 8.24 10.91 -5.02
C LEU A 498 8.51 12.36 -5.44
N GLU A 499 9.41 12.55 -6.36
CA GLU A 499 9.63 13.80 -7.06
C GLU A 499 8.61 13.90 -8.19
N VAL A 500 7.83 14.98 -8.22
CA VAL A 500 6.76 15.20 -9.19
C VAL A 500 7.10 16.44 -9.99
N SER A 501 7.33 16.28 -11.29
CA SER A 501 7.53 17.38 -12.22
C SER A 501 6.34 17.45 -13.17
N ARG A 502 5.77 18.63 -13.38
CA ARG A 502 4.68 18.86 -14.34
C ARG A 502 5.17 19.76 -15.46
N GLY A 503 4.89 19.37 -16.70
CA GLY A 503 5.04 20.19 -17.90
C GLY A 503 3.80 20.12 -18.77
N PRO A 504 3.80 20.74 -19.94
CA PRO A 504 2.68 20.70 -20.88
C PRO A 504 2.37 19.26 -21.35
N ASP A 505 3.39 18.39 -21.42
CA ASP A 505 3.24 17.01 -21.89
C ASP A 505 2.73 16.04 -20.79
N GLY A 506 2.63 16.49 -19.51
CA GLY A 506 2.13 15.66 -18.43
C GLY A 506 2.96 15.73 -17.13
N PHE A 507 2.89 14.64 -16.33
CA PHE A 507 3.64 14.50 -15.09
C PHE A 507 4.75 13.45 -15.22
N CYS A 508 5.93 13.77 -14.69
CA CYS A 508 7.00 12.81 -14.45
C CYS A 508 7.09 12.51 -12.95
N LEU A 509 7.04 11.23 -12.59
CA LEU A 509 7.19 10.75 -11.21
C LEU A 509 8.50 9.99 -11.08
N SER A 510 9.43 10.48 -10.28
CA SER A 510 10.74 9.85 -10.06
C SER A 510 11.11 9.79 -8.58
N GLN A 511 12.17 9.04 -8.26
CA GLN A 511 12.78 8.96 -6.93
C GLN A 511 14.30 9.15 -7.04
N ARG A 512 14.73 10.14 -7.80
CA ARG A 512 16.14 10.41 -8.11
C ARG A 512 17.01 10.51 -6.87
N LYS A 513 16.59 11.35 -5.89
CA LYS A 513 17.30 11.47 -4.62
C LYS A 513 17.45 10.12 -3.92
N TYR A 514 16.37 9.37 -3.83
CA TYR A 514 16.36 8.09 -3.14
C TYR A 514 17.26 7.05 -3.83
N ALA A 515 17.31 7.04 -5.16
CA ALA A 515 18.21 6.20 -5.94
C ALA A 515 19.68 6.59 -5.68
N LEU A 516 20.01 7.89 -5.66
CA LEU A 516 21.35 8.40 -5.36
C LEU A 516 21.79 8.07 -3.93
N ASP A 517 20.90 8.17 -2.96
CA ASP A 517 21.16 7.77 -1.58
C ASP A 517 21.54 6.28 -1.47
N ILE A 518 20.90 5.41 -2.27
CA ILE A 518 21.26 3.98 -2.34
C ILE A 518 22.67 3.80 -2.91
N VAL A 519 22.98 4.48 -4.01
CA VAL A 519 24.31 4.39 -4.66
C VAL A 519 25.41 4.92 -3.73
N LYS A 520 25.16 6.03 -3.02
CA LYS A 520 26.10 6.62 -2.05
C LYS A 520 26.34 5.69 -0.85
N GLU A 521 25.26 5.16 -0.23
CA GLU A 521 25.34 4.30 0.94
C GLU A 521 26.09 2.97 0.67
N THR A 522 26.00 2.47 -0.57
CA THR A 522 26.70 1.25 -0.98
C THR A 522 28.14 1.48 -1.43
N GLY A 523 28.60 2.73 -1.47
CA GLY A 523 29.97 3.09 -1.89
C GLY A 523 30.23 2.96 -3.40
N LEU A 524 29.16 2.89 -4.22
CA LEU A 524 29.26 2.60 -5.66
C LEU A 524 29.21 3.84 -6.57
N LEU A 525 29.47 5.04 -6.00
CA LEU A 525 29.46 6.29 -6.79
C LEU A 525 30.45 6.28 -7.97
N GLY A 526 31.64 5.65 -7.81
CA GLY A 526 32.69 5.54 -8.86
C GLY A 526 32.60 4.27 -9.73
N CYS A 527 31.62 3.38 -9.51
CA CYS A 527 31.58 2.10 -10.21
C CYS A 527 31.11 2.20 -11.68
N LYS A 528 31.46 1.20 -12.50
CA LYS A 528 30.90 1.04 -13.85
C LYS A 528 29.40 0.70 -13.78
N PRO A 529 28.50 1.40 -14.49
CA PRO A 529 27.09 1.06 -14.57
C PRO A 529 26.82 -0.31 -15.17
N SER A 530 25.67 -0.91 -14.85
CA SER A 530 25.14 -2.12 -15.49
C SER A 530 24.00 -1.73 -16.43
N ALA A 531 23.94 -2.35 -17.61
CA ALA A 531 22.88 -2.08 -18.59
C ALA A 531 21.53 -2.73 -18.22
N VAL A 532 21.56 -3.81 -17.42
CA VAL A 532 20.34 -4.54 -16.99
C VAL A 532 20.36 -4.79 -15.48
N PRO A 533 19.20 -4.82 -14.82
CA PRO A 533 19.11 -4.90 -13.36
C PRO A 533 19.61 -6.22 -12.79
N ILE A 534 19.45 -7.33 -13.51
CA ILE A 534 19.87 -8.66 -13.08
C ILE A 534 20.57 -9.40 -14.23
N ALA A 535 21.40 -10.38 -13.93
CA ALA A 535 22.08 -11.16 -14.95
C ALA A 535 21.09 -12.09 -15.67
N LEU A 536 21.31 -12.27 -16.98
CA LEU A 536 20.55 -13.26 -17.74
C LEU A 536 20.86 -14.67 -17.20
N ASN A 537 19.86 -15.52 -17.15
CA ASN A 537 19.97 -16.91 -16.68
C ASN A 537 20.65 -17.04 -15.30
N HIS A 538 20.36 -16.10 -14.38
CA HIS A 538 20.92 -16.14 -13.04
C HIS A 538 20.54 -17.42 -12.31
N LYS A 539 21.51 -18.06 -11.63
CA LYS A 539 21.29 -19.30 -10.86
C LYS A 539 21.20 -19.04 -9.35
N LEU A 540 20.72 -17.86 -8.94
CA LEU A 540 20.72 -17.43 -7.53
C LEU A 540 20.02 -18.41 -6.57
N ALA A 541 18.98 -19.11 -7.03
CA ALA A 541 18.25 -20.07 -6.22
C ALA A 541 19.00 -21.39 -5.98
N SER A 542 19.90 -21.78 -6.89
CA SER A 542 20.67 -23.03 -6.83
C SER A 542 22.15 -22.82 -6.49
N ILE A 543 22.57 -21.56 -6.30
CA ILE A 543 23.97 -21.25 -6.00
C ILE A 543 24.33 -21.69 -4.59
N THR A 544 25.51 -22.29 -4.45
CA THR A 544 26.14 -22.60 -3.17
C THR A 544 27.29 -21.66 -2.93
N GLY A 545 27.63 -21.37 -1.67
CA GLY A 545 28.72 -20.47 -1.34
C GLY A 545 28.66 -19.94 0.08
N PRO A 546 29.58 -19.07 0.44
CA PRO A 546 29.63 -18.51 1.80
C PRO A 546 28.40 -17.65 2.12
N VAL A 547 27.96 -17.76 3.36
CA VAL A 547 26.87 -16.92 3.89
C VAL A 547 27.36 -15.49 3.99
N PHE A 548 26.52 -14.53 3.61
CA PHE A 548 26.85 -13.12 3.75
C PHE A 548 26.88 -12.71 5.22
N THR A 549 27.95 -12.07 5.64
CA THR A 549 28.23 -11.78 7.06
C THR A 549 27.27 -10.80 7.70
N ASN A 550 26.63 -9.92 6.91
CA ASN A 550 25.69 -8.90 7.41
C ASN A 550 24.28 -9.01 6.78
N PRO A 551 23.47 -9.99 7.18
CA PRO A 551 22.13 -10.18 6.61
C PRO A 551 21.20 -8.98 6.81
N GLU A 552 21.44 -8.13 7.83
CA GLU A 552 20.64 -6.93 8.08
C GLU A 552 20.89 -5.85 7.01
N GLN A 553 22.14 -5.70 6.58
CA GLN A 553 22.50 -4.79 5.49
C GLN A 553 21.82 -5.23 4.18
N TYR A 554 21.83 -6.54 3.88
CA TYR A 554 21.12 -7.09 2.75
C TYR A 554 19.62 -6.81 2.80
N ARG A 555 18.96 -7.12 3.93
CA ARG A 555 17.52 -6.86 4.12
C ARG A 555 17.18 -5.38 3.99
N ARG A 556 18.01 -4.49 4.52
CA ARG A 556 17.84 -3.04 4.40
C ARG A 556 17.93 -2.60 2.94
N LEU A 557 18.93 -3.08 2.20
CA LEU A 557 19.11 -2.73 0.79
C LEU A 557 17.94 -3.24 -0.07
N VAL A 558 17.54 -4.50 0.08
CA VAL A 558 16.38 -5.06 -0.64
C VAL A 558 15.08 -4.32 -0.27
N GLY A 559 14.88 -3.96 1.00
CA GLY A 559 13.76 -3.13 1.45
C GLY A 559 13.72 -1.76 0.76
N ARG A 560 14.89 -1.13 0.52
CA ARG A 560 14.98 0.12 -0.24
C ARG A 560 14.63 -0.07 -1.72
N PHE A 561 15.04 -1.17 -2.32
CA PHE A 561 14.66 -1.49 -3.70
C PHE A 561 13.14 -1.71 -3.85
N ILE A 562 12.50 -2.39 -2.88
CA ILE A 562 11.03 -2.56 -2.88
C ILE A 562 10.32 -1.20 -2.91
N TYR A 563 10.81 -0.22 -2.16
CA TYR A 563 10.25 1.13 -2.17
C TYR A 563 10.48 1.84 -3.52
N LEU A 564 11.62 1.61 -4.16
CA LEU A 564 11.97 2.21 -5.44
C LEU A 564 11.09 1.67 -6.59
N THR A 565 10.56 0.45 -6.49
CA THR A 565 9.65 -0.11 -7.52
C THR A 565 8.34 0.69 -7.68
N ILE A 566 8.06 1.68 -6.84
CA ILE A 566 6.91 2.58 -6.94
C ILE A 566 6.96 3.44 -8.21
N THR A 567 8.15 3.87 -8.62
CA THR A 567 8.41 4.66 -9.84
C THR A 567 9.28 3.92 -10.85
N ARG A 568 9.84 2.78 -10.46
CA ARG A 568 10.77 1.96 -11.24
C ARG A 568 10.24 0.53 -11.38
N PRO A 569 9.17 0.32 -12.16
CA PRO A 569 8.61 -1.02 -12.39
C PRO A 569 9.61 -2.00 -13.01
N ASP A 570 10.57 -1.52 -13.78
CA ASP A 570 11.67 -2.25 -14.38
C ASP A 570 12.57 -3.02 -13.38
N LEU A 571 12.55 -2.64 -12.13
CA LEU A 571 13.27 -3.32 -11.04
C LEU A 571 12.50 -4.49 -10.45
N SER A 572 11.19 -4.60 -10.72
CA SER A 572 10.27 -5.47 -9.97
C SER A 572 10.68 -6.94 -10.01
N TYR A 573 11.12 -7.46 -11.15
CA TYR A 573 11.61 -8.83 -11.27
C TYR A 573 12.87 -9.06 -10.43
N ALA A 574 13.88 -8.22 -10.60
CA ALA A 574 15.14 -8.34 -9.86
C ALA A 574 14.92 -8.25 -8.34
N VAL A 575 14.09 -7.31 -7.91
CA VAL A 575 13.72 -7.12 -6.50
C VAL A 575 12.94 -8.33 -5.97
N HIS A 576 12.03 -8.89 -6.76
CA HIS A 576 11.30 -10.10 -6.41
C HIS A 576 12.25 -11.28 -6.18
N ILE A 577 13.22 -11.50 -7.08
CA ILE A 577 14.22 -12.57 -6.96
C ILE A 577 15.08 -12.37 -5.70
N LEU A 578 15.63 -11.17 -5.50
CA LEU A 578 16.48 -10.86 -4.34
C LEU A 578 15.72 -11.01 -3.00
N SER A 579 14.44 -10.65 -2.97
CA SER A 579 13.61 -10.74 -1.75
C SER A 579 13.44 -12.16 -1.22
N GLN A 580 13.60 -13.18 -2.06
CA GLN A 580 13.49 -14.60 -1.65
C GLN A 580 14.61 -15.04 -0.69
N PHE A 581 15.74 -14.34 -0.68
CA PHE A 581 16.93 -14.70 0.09
C PHE A 581 17.14 -13.84 1.34
N MET A 582 16.15 -13.03 1.77
CA MET A 582 16.28 -12.09 2.89
C MET A 582 16.57 -12.78 4.25
N GLN A 583 16.20 -14.05 4.43
CA GLN A 583 16.43 -14.79 5.67
C GLN A 583 17.88 -15.25 5.82
N ALA A 584 18.48 -15.78 4.75
CA ALA A 584 19.83 -16.34 4.73
C ALA A 584 20.52 -15.99 3.41
N PRO A 585 20.94 -14.73 3.22
CA PRO A 585 21.62 -14.33 1.98
C PRO A 585 23.04 -14.90 1.93
N LEU A 586 23.44 -15.34 0.74
CA LEU A 586 24.81 -15.68 0.40
C LEU A 586 25.55 -14.46 -0.15
N VAL A 587 26.89 -14.52 -0.22
CA VAL A 587 27.71 -13.47 -0.83
C VAL A 587 27.28 -13.21 -2.28
N ALA A 588 26.95 -14.23 -3.05
CA ALA A 588 26.47 -14.07 -4.42
C ALA A 588 25.12 -13.32 -4.52
N HIS A 589 24.23 -13.46 -3.50
CA HIS A 589 22.99 -12.67 -3.43
C HIS A 589 23.29 -11.18 -3.17
N TRP A 590 24.30 -10.89 -2.34
CA TRP A 590 24.80 -9.53 -2.12
C TRP A 590 25.38 -8.92 -3.38
N GLU A 591 26.21 -9.66 -4.12
CA GLU A 591 26.79 -9.22 -5.40
C GLU A 591 25.70 -8.93 -6.45
N ALA A 592 24.65 -9.77 -6.51
CA ALA A 592 23.50 -9.52 -7.37
C ALA A 592 22.72 -8.25 -6.95
N ALA A 593 22.61 -7.98 -5.64
CA ALA A 593 22.05 -6.74 -5.15
C ALA A 593 22.92 -5.51 -5.51
N LEU A 594 24.25 -5.62 -5.43
CA LEU A 594 25.17 -4.58 -5.88
C LEU A 594 25.13 -4.36 -7.41
N ARG A 595 24.85 -5.41 -8.20
CA ARG A 595 24.60 -5.25 -9.64
C ARG A 595 23.37 -4.37 -9.88
N LEU A 596 22.28 -4.56 -9.11
CA LEU A 596 21.09 -3.71 -9.20
C LEU A 596 21.41 -2.24 -8.85
N VAL A 597 22.28 -1.99 -7.85
CA VAL A 597 22.78 -0.63 -7.56
C VAL A 597 23.57 -0.04 -8.74
N ARG A 598 24.38 -0.86 -9.41
CA ARG A 598 25.11 -0.41 -10.62
C ARG A 598 24.15 -0.07 -11.77
N TYR A 599 23.05 -0.79 -11.90
CA TYR A 599 22.00 -0.43 -12.86
C TYR A 599 21.37 0.91 -12.50
N LEU A 600 20.98 1.12 -11.23
CA LEU A 600 20.45 2.40 -10.75
C LEU A 600 21.40 3.58 -10.98
N LYS A 601 22.70 3.36 -10.81
CA LYS A 601 23.69 4.41 -11.10
C LYS A 601 23.65 4.87 -12.55
N GLY A 602 23.39 3.96 -13.50
CA GLY A 602 23.27 4.28 -14.92
C GLY A 602 22.02 5.07 -15.30
N SER A 603 21.02 5.08 -14.41
CA SER A 603 19.71 5.70 -14.69
C SER A 603 19.04 6.22 -13.40
N PRO A 604 19.70 7.09 -12.61
CA PRO A 604 19.18 7.46 -11.28
C PRO A 604 17.96 8.38 -11.36
N ALA A 605 17.76 9.11 -12.45
CA ALA A 605 16.65 10.02 -12.66
C ALA A 605 15.42 9.36 -13.31
N GLN A 606 15.56 8.16 -13.82
CA GLN A 606 14.45 7.45 -14.46
C GLN A 606 13.23 7.33 -13.54
N GLY A 607 12.04 7.52 -14.12
CA GLY A 607 10.75 7.41 -13.48
C GLY A 607 9.66 7.08 -14.49
N ILE A 608 8.41 7.14 -14.07
CA ILE A 608 7.25 6.95 -14.95
C ILE A 608 6.75 8.29 -15.46
N PHE A 609 6.28 8.29 -16.70
CA PHE A 609 5.69 9.46 -17.33
C PHE A 609 4.18 9.25 -17.53
N LEU A 610 3.38 10.21 -17.06
CA LEU A 610 1.94 10.24 -17.17
C LEU A 610 1.57 11.35 -18.17
N ARG A 611 1.12 10.95 -19.34
CA ARG A 611 0.93 11.82 -20.50
C ARG A 611 -0.34 12.66 -20.39
N SER A 612 -0.28 13.90 -20.89
CA SER A 612 -1.46 14.79 -20.99
C SER A 612 -2.34 14.47 -22.21
N ASP A 613 -1.74 13.98 -23.30
CA ASP A 613 -2.44 13.58 -24.54
C ASP A 613 -2.98 12.14 -24.49
N SER A 614 -2.93 11.51 -23.32
CA SER A 614 -3.34 10.11 -23.13
C SER A 614 -4.85 9.94 -23.11
N SER A 615 -5.35 8.94 -23.80
CA SER A 615 -6.74 8.51 -23.65
C SER A 615 -6.99 7.97 -22.23
N LEU A 616 -8.22 8.11 -21.74
CA LEU A 616 -8.59 7.56 -20.41
C LEU A 616 -9.17 6.15 -20.53
N ILE A 617 -8.64 5.33 -21.43
CA ILE A 617 -9.04 3.94 -21.67
C ILE A 617 -8.08 3.01 -20.94
N ILE A 618 -8.62 2.03 -20.20
CA ILE A 618 -7.80 1.03 -19.51
C ILE A 618 -7.33 -0.05 -20.49
N ASN A 619 -6.01 -0.23 -20.57
CA ASN A 619 -5.34 -1.32 -21.24
C ASN A 619 -4.46 -2.08 -20.22
N ALA A 620 -4.46 -3.41 -20.26
CA ALA A 620 -3.69 -4.22 -19.35
C ALA A 620 -2.90 -5.32 -20.07
N TYR A 621 -1.74 -5.64 -19.56
CA TYR A 621 -0.87 -6.71 -20.03
C TYR A 621 -0.64 -7.67 -18.87
N CYS A 622 -0.78 -8.97 -19.10
CA CYS A 622 -0.48 -9.98 -18.09
C CYS A 622 0.43 -11.06 -18.66
N ASP A 623 1.31 -11.57 -17.82
CA ASP A 623 2.26 -12.64 -18.15
C ASP A 623 2.49 -13.55 -16.95
N SER A 624 2.87 -14.80 -17.22
CA SER A 624 3.29 -15.71 -16.17
C SER A 624 4.46 -16.59 -16.61
N ASP A 625 5.63 -16.40 -16.00
CA ASP A 625 6.77 -17.28 -16.20
C ASP A 625 6.53 -18.63 -15.52
N TYR A 626 6.19 -19.66 -16.34
CA TYR A 626 5.82 -21.00 -15.91
C TYR A 626 6.97 -21.70 -15.19
N ASN A 627 6.69 -22.23 -13.99
CA ASN A 627 7.69 -22.94 -13.16
C ASN A 627 8.97 -22.14 -12.85
N ALA A 628 8.91 -20.80 -12.91
CA ALA A 628 10.06 -19.91 -12.81
C ALA A 628 10.88 -20.04 -11.52
N CYS A 629 10.25 -20.46 -10.42
CA CYS A 629 10.95 -20.59 -9.15
C CYS A 629 11.58 -21.97 -8.98
N PRO A 630 12.92 -22.13 -9.06
CA PRO A 630 13.58 -23.43 -8.91
C PRO A 630 13.37 -24.07 -7.54
N LEU A 631 13.16 -23.26 -6.50
CA LEU A 631 12.96 -23.73 -5.11
C LEU A 631 11.57 -24.30 -4.84
N THR A 632 10.53 -23.72 -5.46
CA THR A 632 9.13 -24.04 -5.16
C THR A 632 8.35 -24.52 -6.36
N ARG A 633 8.91 -24.45 -7.56
CA ARG A 633 8.27 -24.79 -8.84
C ARG A 633 6.97 -24.01 -9.10
N ARG A 634 6.77 -22.89 -8.39
CA ARG A 634 5.62 -22.00 -8.60
C ARG A 634 5.94 -20.98 -9.67
N SER A 635 4.98 -20.71 -10.50
CA SER A 635 5.03 -19.70 -11.56
C SER A 635 5.04 -18.29 -10.99
N LEU A 636 5.59 -17.35 -11.74
CA LEU A 636 5.66 -15.94 -11.40
C LEU A 636 4.70 -15.16 -12.30
N SER A 637 3.59 -14.66 -11.76
CA SER A 637 2.66 -13.82 -12.52
C SER A 637 2.98 -12.35 -12.34
N ALA A 638 2.76 -11.59 -13.40
CA ALA A 638 2.79 -10.13 -13.36
C ALA A 638 1.69 -9.50 -14.20
N TYR A 639 1.43 -8.23 -13.93
CA TYR A 639 0.63 -7.37 -14.78
C TYR A 639 1.18 -5.96 -14.82
N VAL A 640 0.86 -5.27 -15.91
CA VAL A 640 0.98 -3.82 -16.07
C VAL A 640 -0.36 -3.30 -16.57
N VAL A 641 -0.88 -2.24 -15.94
CA VAL A 641 -2.13 -1.57 -16.34
C VAL A 641 -1.84 -0.13 -16.69
N TYR A 642 -2.30 0.26 -17.84
CA TYR A 642 -2.21 1.61 -18.38
C TYR A 642 -3.58 2.29 -18.35
N LEU A 643 -3.56 3.60 -18.20
CA LEU A 643 -4.67 4.49 -18.52
C LEU A 643 -4.28 5.28 -19.75
N GLY A 644 -4.80 4.86 -20.92
CA GLY A 644 -4.23 5.23 -22.21
C GLY A 644 -2.80 4.74 -22.34
N ASP A 645 -1.84 5.66 -22.47
CA ASP A 645 -0.39 5.37 -22.56
C ASP A 645 0.35 5.59 -21.24
N SER A 646 -0.37 5.91 -20.17
CA SER A 646 0.21 6.19 -18.85
C SER A 646 0.18 4.93 -17.96
N PRO A 647 1.32 4.38 -17.51
CA PRO A 647 1.34 3.23 -16.60
C PRO A 647 0.88 3.64 -15.20
N ILE A 648 -0.23 3.07 -14.71
CA ILE A 648 -0.80 3.44 -13.41
C ILE A 648 -0.70 2.34 -12.37
N SER A 649 -0.69 1.05 -12.77
CA SER A 649 -0.58 -0.07 -11.83
C SER A 649 0.25 -1.20 -12.41
N TRP A 650 1.11 -1.80 -11.58
CA TRP A 650 1.90 -2.99 -11.93
C TRP A 650 2.18 -3.81 -10.69
N LYS A 651 2.39 -5.10 -10.90
CA LYS A 651 2.72 -5.99 -9.79
C LYS A 651 3.31 -7.31 -10.26
N THR A 652 4.31 -7.79 -9.54
CA THR A 652 4.88 -9.13 -9.66
C THR A 652 4.48 -9.95 -8.44
N LYS A 653 3.93 -11.14 -8.64
CA LYS A 653 3.52 -12.04 -7.56
C LYS A 653 3.77 -13.50 -7.92
N LYS A 654 4.47 -14.23 -7.03
CA LYS A 654 4.57 -15.69 -7.13
C LYS A 654 3.20 -16.32 -6.86
N GLN A 655 2.78 -17.26 -7.69
CA GLN A 655 1.51 -17.99 -7.52
C GLN A 655 1.50 -18.80 -6.21
N ASP A 656 0.33 -18.94 -5.62
CA ASP A 656 0.17 -19.61 -4.32
C ASP A 656 0.28 -21.14 -4.44
N THR A 657 0.05 -21.70 -5.65
CA THR A 657 0.12 -23.11 -5.99
C THR A 657 1.01 -23.34 -7.22
N VAL A 658 1.46 -24.56 -7.45
CA VAL A 658 2.12 -24.99 -8.69
C VAL A 658 1.08 -25.11 -9.78
N SER A 659 1.36 -24.61 -10.97
CA SER A 659 0.52 -24.78 -12.16
C SER A 659 0.97 -26.02 -12.94
N TYR A 660 0.03 -26.77 -13.51
CA TYR A 660 0.29 -27.99 -14.27
C TYR A 660 0.67 -27.73 -15.74
N SER A 661 0.36 -26.55 -16.25
CA SER A 661 0.71 -26.12 -17.61
C SER A 661 1.02 -24.63 -17.67
N SER A 662 1.69 -24.19 -18.75
CA SER A 662 1.90 -22.77 -19.03
C SER A 662 0.57 -22.03 -19.20
N ALA A 663 -0.39 -22.61 -19.94
CA ALA A 663 -1.71 -22.03 -20.14
C ALA A 663 -2.46 -21.83 -18.80
N GLU A 664 -2.33 -22.73 -17.83
CA GLU A 664 -2.88 -22.54 -16.49
C GLU A 664 -2.21 -21.38 -15.75
N ALA A 665 -0.89 -21.29 -15.84
CA ALA A 665 -0.14 -20.21 -15.20
C ALA A 665 -0.55 -18.86 -15.77
N GLU A 666 -0.69 -18.74 -17.09
CA GLU A 666 -1.17 -17.54 -17.80
C GLU A 666 -2.61 -17.22 -17.39
N TYR A 667 -3.49 -18.21 -17.37
CA TYR A 667 -4.88 -17.99 -16.97
C TYR A 667 -5.01 -17.46 -15.54
N ARG A 668 -4.17 -17.94 -14.62
CA ARG A 668 -4.08 -17.39 -13.26
C ARG A 668 -3.58 -15.95 -13.24
N ALA A 669 -2.68 -15.58 -14.16
CA ALA A 669 -2.23 -14.20 -14.32
C ALA A 669 -3.37 -13.31 -14.83
N MET A 670 -4.18 -13.78 -15.82
CA MET A 670 -5.39 -13.08 -16.27
C MET A 670 -6.38 -12.85 -15.12
N ALA A 671 -6.70 -13.90 -14.34
CA ALA A 671 -7.61 -13.81 -13.20
C ALA A 671 -7.09 -12.88 -12.09
N TYR A 672 -5.77 -12.82 -11.92
CA TYR A 672 -5.13 -11.91 -10.98
C TYR A 672 -5.23 -10.45 -11.44
N THR A 673 -4.98 -10.20 -12.71
CA THR A 673 -5.09 -8.88 -13.34
C THR A 673 -6.52 -8.37 -13.33
N LEU A 674 -7.51 -9.24 -13.60
CA LEU A 674 -8.93 -8.89 -13.57
C LEU A 674 -9.37 -8.29 -12.23
N LYS A 675 -8.81 -8.72 -11.10
CA LYS A 675 -9.12 -8.15 -9.78
C LYS A 675 -8.70 -6.69 -9.69
N GLU A 676 -7.54 -6.36 -10.25
CA GLU A 676 -7.05 -4.99 -10.31
C GLU A 676 -7.89 -4.13 -11.26
N LEU A 677 -8.23 -4.67 -12.44
CA LEU A 677 -9.06 -3.99 -13.43
C LEU A 677 -10.46 -3.63 -12.89
N LYS A 678 -11.12 -4.57 -12.19
CA LYS A 678 -12.42 -4.31 -11.54
C LYS A 678 -12.33 -3.16 -10.52
N TRP A 679 -11.29 -3.16 -9.72
CA TRP A 679 -11.06 -2.13 -8.73
C TRP A 679 -10.73 -0.78 -9.37
N LEU A 680 -9.86 -0.75 -10.39
CA LEU A 680 -9.50 0.48 -11.11
C LEU A 680 -10.69 1.10 -11.84
N LYS A 681 -11.53 0.28 -12.51
CA LYS A 681 -12.75 0.76 -13.17
C LYS A 681 -13.70 1.47 -12.18
N ALA A 682 -13.87 0.89 -10.99
CA ALA A 682 -14.69 1.47 -9.93
C ALA A 682 -14.06 2.76 -9.36
N LEU A 683 -12.74 2.77 -9.12
CA LEU A 683 -12.01 3.96 -8.68
C LEU A 683 -12.09 5.10 -9.70
N LEU A 684 -11.94 4.80 -10.99
CA LEU A 684 -12.03 5.79 -12.06
C LEU A 684 -13.44 6.38 -12.18
N LYS A 685 -14.49 5.57 -11.92
CA LYS A 685 -15.87 6.08 -11.83
C LYS A 685 -16.01 7.13 -10.72
N ASP A 686 -15.38 6.90 -9.55
CA ASP A 686 -15.35 7.89 -8.46
C ASP A 686 -14.59 9.16 -8.84
N LEU A 687 -13.61 9.06 -9.76
CA LEU A 687 -12.86 10.18 -10.34
C LEU A 687 -13.59 10.84 -11.54
N GLY A 688 -14.82 10.43 -11.85
CA GLY A 688 -15.60 10.97 -12.97
C GLY A 688 -15.11 10.53 -14.34
N VAL A 689 -14.43 9.37 -14.42
CA VAL A 689 -14.02 8.72 -15.67
C VAL A 689 -14.84 7.46 -15.87
N HIS A 690 -15.74 7.49 -16.86
CA HIS A 690 -16.65 6.39 -17.15
C HIS A 690 -16.13 5.54 -18.30
N HIS A 691 -15.96 4.24 -18.07
CA HIS A 691 -15.62 3.26 -19.09
C HIS A 691 -16.88 2.56 -19.60
N SER A 692 -17.35 2.96 -20.78
CA SER A 692 -18.48 2.32 -21.49
C SER A 692 -18.05 1.07 -22.26
N SER A 693 -16.82 1.07 -22.81
CA SER A 693 -16.26 -0.05 -23.55
C SER A 693 -15.58 -1.08 -22.63
N PRO A 694 -15.47 -2.35 -23.06
CA PRO A 694 -14.66 -3.35 -22.34
C PRO A 694 -13.19 -2.91 -22.22
N MET A 695 -12.58 -3.24 -21.09
CA MET A 695 -11.14 -3.03 -20.89
C MET A 695 -10.34 -4.11 -21.61
N LYS A 696 -9.28 -3.73 -22.33
CA LYS A 696 -8.44 -4.69 -23.05
C LYS A 696 -7.48 -5.38 -22.09
N LEU A 697 -7.41 -6.70 -22.17
CA LEU A 697 -6.47 -7.55 -21.44
C LEU A 697 -5.64 -8.35 -22.45
N HIS A 698 -4.38 -7.93 -22.61
CA HIS A 698 -3.42 -8.56 -23.50
C HIS A 698 -2.69 -9.72 -22.83
N CYS A 699 -2.65 -10.86 -23.50
CA CYS A 699 -1.95 -12.07 -23.09
C CYS A 699 -1.27 -12.71 -24.32
N ASP A 700 -0.08 -13.28 -24.14
CA ASP A 700 0.64 -13.95 -25.24
C ASP A 700 0.32 -15.44 -25.35
N SER A 701 -0.54 -15.99 -24.48
CA SER A 701 -0.99 -17.37 -24.52
C SER A 701 -2.33 -17.51 -25.22
N GLU A 702 -2.35 -17.87 -26.51
CA GLU A 702 -3.57 -18.19 -27.23
C GLU A 702 -4.43 -19.24 -26.52
N ALA A 703 -3.79 -20.28 -25.93
CA ALA A 703 -4.48 -21.32 -25.18
C ALA A 703 -5.23 -20.76 -23.97
N ALA A 704 -4.66 -19.79 -23.23
CA ALA A 704 -5.34 -19.13 -22.13
C ALA A 704 -6.51 -18.26 -22.61
N ILE A 705 -6.35 -17.55 -23.73
CA ILE A 705 -7.41 -16.75 -24.36
C ILE A 705 -8.56 -17.67 -24.82
N HIS A 706 -8.27 -18.82 -25.45
CA HIS A 706 -9.30 -19.77 -25.85
C HIS A 706 -10.06 -20.36 -24.66
N ILE A 707 -9.38 -20.66 -23.55
CA ILE A 707 -10.05 -21.09 -22.31
C ILE A 707 -10.97 -19.98 -21.77
N ALA A 708 -10.59 -18.73 -21.90
CA ALA A 708 -11.40 -17.59 -21.47
C ALA A 708 -12.68 -17.45 -22.32
N ALA A 709 -12.58 -17.66 -23.62
CA ALA A 709 -13.69 -17.51 -24.58
C ALA A 709 -14.64 -18.72 -24.61
N ASN A 710 -14.16 -19.95 -24.36
CA ASN A 710 -14.92 -21.18 -24.59
C ASN A 710 -15.25 -21.93 -23.28
N PRO A 711 -16.55 -22.14 -22.96
CA PRO A 711 -16.97 -22.85 -21.77
C PRO A 711 -16.71 -24.38 -21.79
N VAL A 712 -16.47 -24.99 -22.95
CA VAL A 712 -16.34 -26.46 -23.12
C VAL A 712 -15.08 -27.05 -22.49
N PHE A 713 -14.10 -26.24 -22.09
CA PHE A 713 -12.85 -26.70 -21.47
C PHE A 713 -12.95 -26.99 -19.96
N HIS A 714 -14.13 -27.04 -19.36
CA HIS A 714 -14.35 -27.21 -17.92
C HIS A 714 -13.72 -28.47 -17.33
N GLU A 715 -13.76 -29.61 -18.01
CA GLU A 715 -13.26 -30.86 -17.45
C GLU A 715 -11.74 -30.89 -17.21
N ARG A 716 -10.98 -30.20 -18.03
CA ARG A 716 -9.51 -30.11 -17.93
C ARG A 716 -9.02 -29.03 -16.96
N THR A 717 -9.92 -28.18 -16.46
CA THR A 717 -9.59 -26.99 -15.66
C THR A 717 -10.20 -26.98 -14.25
N LYS A 718 -10.70 -28.12 -13.76
CA LYS A 718 -11.36 -28.24 -12.43
C LYS A 718 -10.58 -27.61 -11.27
N HIS A 719 -9.26 -27.69 -11.30
CA HIS A 719 -8.37 -27.14 -10.25
C HIS A 719 -8.21 -25.62 -10.30
N ILE A 720 -8.62 -24.95 -11.39
CA ILE A 720 -8.67 -23.47 -11.54
C ILE A 720 -10.08 -22.97 -11.84
N GLU A 721 -11.10 -23.79 -11.60
CA GLU A 721 -12.50 -23.52 -11.93
C GLU A 721 -12.97 -22.13 -11.46
N SER A 722 -12.66 -21.76 -10.22
CA SER A 722 -13.01 -20.43 -9.68
C SER A 722 -12.38 -19.27 -10.44
N ASP A 723 -11.18 -19.44 -10.99
CA ASP A 723 -10.53 -18.38 -11.79
C ASP A 723 -11.09 -18.40 -13.22
N CYS A 724 -11.43 -19.59 -13.76
CA CYS A 724 -12.08 -19.74 -15.05
C CYS A 724 -13.44 -19.05 -15.09
N HIS A 725 -14.30 -19.29 -14.12
CA HIS A 725 -15.61 -18.61 -14.03
C HIS A 725 -15.46 -17.08 -13.96
N LYS A 726 -14.57 -16.57 -13.10
CA LYS A 726 -14.39 -15.12 -12.94
C LYS A 726 -13.96 -14.39 -14.24
N VAL A 727 -13.05 -15.03 -15.01
CA VAL A 727 -12.57 -14.43 -16.26
C VAL A 727 -13.64 -14.51 -17.33
N ARG A 728 -14.31 -15.67 -17.47
CA ARG A 728 -15.41 -15.85 -18.43
C ARG A 728 -16.59 -14.92 -18.15
N ASP A 729 -17.04 -14.85 -16.88
CA ASP A 729 -18.10 -13.92 -16.49
C ASP A 729 -17.73 -12.50 -16.90
N ALA A 730 -16.47 -12.09 -16.69
CA ALA A 730 -16.02 -10.75 -17.06
C ALA A 730 -15.97 -10.53 -18.58
N VAL A 731 -15.69 -11.57 -19.38
CA VAL A 731 -15.75 -11.49 -20.85
C VAL A 731 -17.21 -11.45 -21.32
N LEU A 732 -18.08 -12.31 -20.78
CA LEU A 732 -19.52 -12.35 -21.11
C LEU A 732 -20.22 -11.05 -20.71
N ASP A 733 -19.90 -10.50 -19.54
CA ASP A 733 -20.41 -9.20 -19.07
C ASP A 733 -19.84 -8.00 -19.86
N LYS A 734 -19.01 -8.25 -20.86
CA LYS A 734 -18.30 -7.21 -21.63
C LYS A 734 -17.53 -6.24 -20.73
N LEU A 735 -17.04 -6.72 -19.60
CA LEU A 735 -16.21 -5.96 -18.70
C LEU A 735 -14.77 -5.87 -19.21
N ILE A 736 -14.28 -6.97 -19.78
CA ILE A 736 -12.99 -7.08 -20.46
C ILE A 736 -13.14 -7.72 -21.84
N THR A 737 -12.17 -7.44 -22.71
CA THR A 737 -11.86 -8.23 -23.91
C THR A 737 -10.46 -8.80 -23.77
N THR A 738 -10.27 -10.06 -24.16
CA THR A 738 -8.95 -10.70 -24.19
C THR A 738 -8.38 -10.56 -25.61
N GLU A 739 -7.19 -10.02 -25.71
CA GLU A 739 -6.50 -9.80 -26.98
C GLU A 739 -5.14 -10.52 -26.96
N HIS A 740 -4.81 -11.20 -28.06
CA HIS A 740 -3.48 -11.82 -28.21
C HIS A 740 -2.45 -10.73 -28.50
N ILE A 741 -1.26 -10.88 -27.89
CA ILE A 741 -0.08 -10.07 -28.19
C ILE A 741 1.12 -11.00 -28.42
N TYR A 742 1.99 -10.63 -29.35
CA TYR A 742 3.21 -11.38 -29.56
C TYR A 742 4.16 -11.25 -28.35
N THR A 743 4.84 -12.36 -28.01
CA THR A 743 5.75 -12.40 -26.83
C THR A 743 6.81 -11.31 -26.90
N GLU A 744 7.27 -10.95 -28.09
CA GLU A 744 8.24 -9.85 -28.24
C GLU A 744 7.70 -8.49 -27.76
N ASP A 745 6.39 -8.25 -27.83
CA ASP A 745 5.73 -7.00 -27.43
C ASP A 745 5.11 -7.08 -26.02
N GLN A 746 5.23 -8.23 -25.33
CA GLN A 746 4.69 -8.45 -24.01
C GLN A 746 5.44 -7.64 -22.95
N VAL A 747 4.92 -6.48 -22.59
CA VAL A 747 5.55 -5.57 -21.59
C VAL A 747 5.66 -6.21 -20.20
N ALA A 748 4.73 -7.09 -19.84
CA ALA A 748 4.74 -7.75 -18.54
C ALA A 748 5.94 -8.71 -18.35
N ASP A 749 6.64 -9.10 -19.44
CA ASP A 749 7.87 -9.89 -19.42
C ASP A 749 9.00 -9.23 -18.62
N LEU A 750 9.06 -7.88 -18.61
CA LEU A 750 9.98 -7.12 -17.75
C LEU A 750 9.82 -7.44 -16.26
N LEU A 751 8.63 -7.89 -15.86
CA LEU A 751 8.27 -8.12 -14.47
C LEU A 751 8.31 -9.60 -14.08
N THR A 752 8.51 -10.52 -15.04
CA THR A 752 8.50 -11.97 -14.83
C THR A 752 9.81 -12.66 -15.19
N LYS A 753 10.61 -12.09 -16.10
CA LYS A 753 11.77 -12.74 -16.71
C LYS A 753 13.03 -11.88 -16.63
N SER A 754 14.22 -12.52 -16.69
CA SER A 754 15.48 -11.84 -16.99
C SER A 754 15.62 -11.76 -18.50
N LEU A 755 15.75 -10.54 -19.04
CA LEU A 755 15.76 -10.30 -20.48
C LEU A 755 17.14 -9.92 -21.00
N PRO A 756 17.48 -10.29 -22.26
CA PRO A 756 18.62 -9.76 -22.98
C PRO A 756 18.53 -8.23 -23.10
N ARG A 757 19.68 -7.55 -23.12
CA ARG A 757 19.73 -6.09 -23.13
C ARG A 757 18.87 -5.45 -24.25
N PRO A 758 18.92 -5.87 -25.53
CA PRO A 758 18.10 -5.23 -26.57
C PRO A 758 16.58 -5.34 -26.31
N THR A 759 16.12 -6.53 -25.90
CA THR A 759 14.70 -6.77 -25.55
C THR A 759 14.30 -5.96 -24.31
N PHE A 760 15.18 -5.92 -23.30
CA PHE A 760 14.95 -5.15 -22.07
C PHE A 760 14.78 -3.65 -22.39
N GLU A 761 15.70 -3.06 -23.17
CA GLU A 761 15.67 -1.64 -23.54
C GLU A 761 14.44 -1.29 -24.38
N ARG A 762 14.03 -2.16 -25.33
CA ARG A 762 12.82 -1.97 -26.12
C ARG A 762 11.57 -1.98 -25.26
N LEU A 763 11.37 -3.02 -24.44
CA LEU A 763 10.19 -3.12 -23.57
C LEU A 763 10.19 -2.05 -22.46
N LEU A 764 11.37 -1.59 -22.02
CA LEU A 764 11.47 -0.49 -21.06
C LEU A 764 10.91 0.82 -21.62
N SER A 765 11.18 1.10 -22.90
CA SER A 765 10.60 2.25 -23.59
C SER A 765 9.07 2.14 -23.68
N THR A 766 8.55 0.95 -24.03
CA THR A 766 7.11 0.69 -24.07
C THR A 766 6.45 0.78 -22.69
N LEU A 767 7.18 0.42 -21.62
CA LEU A 767 6.71 0.52 -20.24
C LEU A 767 6.46 1.97 -19.78
N GLY A 768 6.96 2.97 -20.51
CA GLY A 768 6.82 4.38 -20.14
C GLY A 768 7.76 4.80 -19.01
N VAL A 769 8.87 4.06 -18.82
CA VAL A 769 9.94 4.43 -17.90
C VAL A 769 10.98 5.26 -18.64
N THR A 770 11.12 6.51 -18.26
CA THR A 770 11.95 7.49 -18.94
C THR A 770 12.74 8.34 -17.95
N ASP A 771 13.81 8.94 -18.38
CA ASP A 771 14.56 9.99 -17.70
C ASP A 771 14.15 11.41 -18.18
N TYR A 772 13.09 11.49 -18.98
CA TYR A 772 12.51 12.75 -19.42
C TYR A 772 11.98 13.53 -18.22
N VAL A 773 12.43 14.76 -18.09
CA VAL A 773 11.93 15.73 -17.12
C VAL A 773 11.26 16.85 -17.91
N PRO A 774 9.95 17.06 -17.75
CA PRO A 774 9.27 18.17 -18.41
C PRO A 774 9.95 19.48 -18.06
N SER A 775 10.10 20.37 -19.03
CA SER A 775 10.57 21.75 -18.77
C SER A 775 9.55 22.44 -17.86
N THR A 776 9.97 22.80 -16.66
CA THR A 776 9.14 23.45 -15.64
C THR A 776 9.13 24.96 -15.82
#